data_ea2f9e84a04d8b7219018b7003cbdedc
#
_entry.id   ea2f9e84a04d8b7219018b7003cbdedc
#
_cell.length_a   1.000
_cell.length_b   1.000
_cell.length_c   1.000
_cell.angle_alpha   90.00
_cell.angle_beta   90.00
_cell.angle_gamma   90.00
#
_symmetry.space_group_name_H-M   'P 1'
#
loop_
_entity.id
_entity.type
_entity.pdbx_description
1 polymer ?
#
loop_
_entity_poly.entity_id
_entity_poly.type
_entity_poly.pdbx_seq_one_letter_code
_entity_poly.pdbx_strand_id
1 'polypeptide(L)'
;MAFRLTIEDGQFRDNHGRQVVLRGINVAGEMKLPSNPDTPSHISDNFFDGDNVKFHERPFTKENAPTHFARLKRYGFNTIRYLFTWEAIEAAGPGKYDEEFIQHTIEILRIAKSYGFYIFMDPHQDVWSRFTGGSGAPMWTIYACGLNPHNFAATEAAIVQNTYHDPDSFPKMIWSTNYFRLAAGTIFTLFFAGKDFAPKCIIDGVNIQDYLQTHFVNACAHLAKRIHEAGDLENEVVIGWESMNEPNRGMVGYQDITVIPKEHPLKKGTCPTMWQTFLTGMGRACEIETWEMGGLGPYKTGTTLIDPKGEIAWLPADYDDTKYGWKRDPQWKLGECIWAQHGVWDMKADAVLKKDYFAKNPRTGKTIDYPNFTDTYFMDFWRRYKDSCRSHHKDCIMLMQYPTLELPPQIKGTKDDDPLMAFTPHFYDGITLMTKHWNSTWNVDVVGVLRGKYLHPAFAIKIGETAIRNCLREQLATLRQEGIDRTGVHPCLMTEFGIPYDMDDKKAYKTGNYASQTAALDANYFAAEGSGMEGHCLWVYCAINDHARGDQWNGEDLSIFSIDDKLPPTPALPKQHSSSSNLLKVNASIDEGSITPGNIHRTLTNPSISSTPSLKDPELTNAPGYRSAEAFIRPTATVVAGNTISAGFDMRKCVYNLKVRASKPAAEDAPTIVILPEFHFPKDNFDVTVSAGKWEVSFDEEEGTSLQRLRWWHPAGDNELSIKGEMRNHSTLEGTAEDAGYLEQCQQGYNSCTVM
;
A
#
# COMPACT_ATOMS: atom_id res chain seq x y z
N MET A 1 -28.81 8.95 3.10
CA MET A 1 -28.94 8.68 1.64
C MET A 1 -27.87 7.66 1.28
N ALA A 2 -28.24 6.60 0.58
CA ALA A 2 -27.27 5.60 0.13
C ALA A 2 -26.24 6.24 -0.81
N PHE A 3 -24.95 6.08 -0.50
CA PHE A 3 -23.86 6.53 -1.34
C PHE A 3 -23.71 5.51 -2.49
N ARG A 4 -24.42 5.70 -3.57
CA ARG A 4 -24.19 4.87 -4.75
C ARG A 4 -23.22 5.57 -5.68
N LEU A 5 -22.03 4.98 -5.88
CA LEU A 5 -21.14 5.35 -6.95
C LEU A 5 -21.44 4.53 -8.21
N THR A 6 -21.41 5.20 -9.35
CA THR A 6 -21.43 4.58 -10.67
C THR A 6 -20.16 4.94 -11.42
N ILE A 7 -19.92 4.27 -12.57
CA ILE A 7 -18.82 4.61 -13.46
C ILE A 7 -19.42 5.04 -14.80
N GLU A 8 -19.06 6.24 -15.27
CA GLU A 8 -19.47 6.78 -16.55
C GLU A 8 -18.29 7.58 -17.15
N ASP A 9 -17.96 7.30 -18.40
CA ASP A 9 -16.86 7.94 -19.12
C ASP A 9 -15.50 7.88 -18.37
N GLY A 10 -15.22 6.75 -17.73
CA GLY A 10 -13.99 6.56 -16.95
C GLY A 10 -13.92 7.38 -15.66
N GLN A 11 -15.04 7.87 -15.16
CA GLN A 11 -15.13 8.65 -13.94
C GLN A 11 -16.06 8.01 -12.93
N PHE A 12 -15.75 8.13 -11.65
CA PHE A 12 -16.71 7.85 -10.59
C PHE A 12 -17.77 8.95 -10.54
N ARG A 13 -19.05 8.55 -10.50
CA ARG A 13 -20.19 9.46 -10.45
C ARG A 13 -21.07 9.19 -9.25
N ASP A 14 -21.58 10.26 -8.65
CA ASP A 14 -22.63 10.16 -7.63
C ASP A 14 -24.04 10.13 -8.24
N ASN A 15 -25.06 10.06 -7.39
CA ASN A 15 -26.48 10.00 -7.81
C ASN A 15 -26.96 11.27 -8.55
N HIS A 16 -26.22 12.37 -8.51
CA HIS A 16 -26.50 13.59 -9.26
C HIS A 16 -25.72 13.65 -10.59
N GLY A 17 -24.91 12.62 -10.90
CA GLY A 17 -24.03 12.56 -12.07
C GLY A 17 -22.77 13.44 -11.93
N ARG A 18 -22.44 13.92 -10.73
CA ARG A 18 -21.21 14.67 -10.46
C ARG A 18 -20.03 13.74 -10.38
N GLN A 19 -18.88 14.21 -10.85
CA GLN A 19 -17.61 13.48 -10.66
C GLN A 19 -17.28 13.41 -9.16
N VAL A 20 -16.93 12.20 -8.69
CA VAL A 20 -16.41 11.98 -7.34
C VAL A 20 -14.92 11.69 -7.43
N VAL A 21 -14.13 12.43 -6.65
CA VAL A 21 -12.69 12.19 -6.52
C VAL A 21 -12.45 11.38 -5.26
N LEU A 22 -11.89 10.18 -5.42
CA LEU A 22 -11.60 9.29 -4.29
C LEU A 22 -10.24 9.64 -3.69
N ARG A 23 -10.28 10.42 -2.60
CA ARG A 23 -9.09 10.77 -1.82
C ARG A 23 -9.01 9.88 -0.60
N GLY A 24 -8.17 8.86 -0.69
CA GLY A 24 -8.16 7.75 0.24
C GLY A 24 -6.89 7.62 1.07
N ILE A 25 -7.00 6.69 2.01
CA ILE A 25 -5.90 6.20 2.84
C ILE A 25 -6.08 4.69 3.09
N ASN A 26 -4.96 4.00 3.21
CA ASN A 26 -4.94 2.59 3.59
C ASN A 26 -5.12 2.44 5.10
N VAL A 27 -6.09 1.62 5.52
CA VAL A 27 -6.43 1.34 6.92
C VAL A 27 -6.52 -0.17 7.12
N ALA A 28 -5.63 -0.73 7.89
CA ALA A 28 -4.53 -0.14 8.61
C ALA A 28 -3.30 -1.05 8.56
N GLY A 29 -2.12 -0.47 8.78
CA GLY A 29 -0.86 -1.22 8.72
C GLY A 29 -0.82 -2.44 9.65
N GLU A 30 -1.42 -2.36 10.83
CA GLU A 30 -1.52 -3.44 11.81
C GLU A 30 -2.36 -4.65 11.37
N MET A 31 -3.15 -4.52 10.29
CA MET A 31 -3.89 -5.65 9.70
C MET A 31 -2.99 -6.75 9.14
N LYS A 32 -1.71 -6.46 8.94
CA LYS A 32 -0.70 -7.44 8.48
C LYS A 32 -0.33 -8.47 9.55
N LEU A 33 -0.66 -8.20 10.82
CA LEU A 33 -0.15 -8.94 11.98
C LEU A 33 -1.29 -9.38 12.91
N PRO A 34 -1.23 -10.62 13.47
CA PRO A 34 -2.19 -11.04 14.45
C PRO A 34 -2.16 -10.16 15.70
N SER A 35 -3.29 -10.09 16.38
CA SER A 35 -3.45 -9.39 17.65
C SER A 35 -3.41 -10.32 18.87
N ASN A 36 -3.67 -11.61 18.66
CA ASN A 36 -3.65 -12.60 19.73
C ASN A 36 -3.10 -13.94 19.22
N PRO A 37 -1.90 -14.34 19.68
CA PRO A 37 -0.94 -13.50 20.40
C PRO A 37 -0.51 -12.29 19.57
N ASP A 38 -0.23 -11.17 20.22
CA ASP A 38 0.31 -9.99 19.53
C ASP A 38 1.74 -10.31 19.07
N THR A 39 1.91 -10.43 17.77
CA THR A 39 3.18 -10.87 17.16
C THR A 39 3.62 -9.94 16.05
N PRO A 40 4.18 -8.76 16.41
CA PRO A 40 4.94 -7.92 15.50
C PRO A 40 6.02 -8.73 14.77
N SER A 41 6.41 -8.31 13.59
CA SER A 41 7.28 -9.11 12.71
C SER A 41 8.69 -9.41 13.25
N HIS A 42 9.13 -8.69 14.30
CA HIS A 42 10.41 -8.92 14.98
C HIS A 42 10.34 -9.95 16.13
N ILE A 43 9.13 -10.39 16.53
CA ILE A 43 8.92 -11.31 17.64
C ILE A 43 8.95 -12.75 17.12
N SER A 44 9.81 -13.59 17.73
CA SER A 44 9.93 -15.01 17.38
C SER A 44 9.03 -15.92 18.22
N ASP A 45 8.59 -15.47 19.39
CA ASP A 45 7.78 -16.26 20.31
C ASP A 45 6.43 -16.61 19.66
N ASN A 46 6.10 -17.91 19.65
CA ASN A 46 4.89 -18.47 19.04
C ASN A 46 4.75 -18.20 17.53
N PHE A 47 5.78 -17.72 16.84
CA PHE A 47 5.71 -17.36 15.42
C PHE A 47 5.17 -18.52 14.55
N PHE A 48 5.63 -19.74 14.80
CA PHE A 48 5.22 -20.93 14.04
C PHE A 48 3.94 -21.60 14.55
N ASP A 49 3.20 -20.98 15.47
CA ASP A 49 1.87 -21.41 15.86
C ASP A 49 0.77 -20.70 15.07
N GLY A 50 0.93 -20.71 13.73
CA GLY A 50 0.10 -19.93 12.82
C GLY A 50 -1.37 -20.36 12.73
N ASP A 51 -1.71 -21.55 13.20
CA ASP A 51 -3.11 -22.03 13.17
C ASP A 51 -3.95 -21.50 14.35
N ASN A 52 -3.31 -20.99 15.40
CA ASN A 52 -3.96 -20.52 16.64
C ASN A 52 -3.92 -19.01 16.79
N VAL A 53 -3.65 -18.28 15.72
CA VAL A 53 -3.64 -16.81 15.75
C VAL A 53 -5.02 -16.23 15.52
N LYS A 54 -5.24 -15.03 16.05
CA LYS A 54 -6.45 -14.22 15.87
C LYS A 54 -6.08 -12.81 15.46
N PHE A 55 -6.95 -12.20 14.64
CA PHE A 55 -6.88 -10.80 14.25
C PHE A 55 -8.01 -9.99 14.92
N HIS A 56 -8.47 -10.48 16.05
CA HIS A 56 -9.48 -9.81 16.85
C HIS A 56 -9.05 -8.36 17.17
N GLU A 57 -10.01 -7.43 17.11
CA GLU A 57 -9.76 -6.00 17.32
C GLU A 57 -8.86 -5.30 16.27
N ARG A 58 -8.55 -5.95 15.14
CA ARG A 58 -7.93 -5.27 14.01
C ARG A 58 -9.01 -4.68 13.06
N PRO A 59 -8.80 -3.48 12.47
CA PRO A 59 -7.64 -2.57 12.58
C PRO A 59 -7.53 -1.85 13.92
N PHE A 60 -8.60 -1.67 14.65
CA PHE A 60 -8.67 -1.10 16.00
C PHE A 60 -9.91 -1.63 16.70
N THR A 61 -9.97 -1.44 18.04
CA THR A 61 -11.15 -1.82 18.80
C THR A 61 -12.37 -1.00 18.37
N LYS A 62 -13.55 -1.54 18.58
CA LYS A 62 -14.82 -0.87 18.30
C LYS A 62 -14.95 0.46 19.05
N GLU A 63 -14.44 0.52 20.28
CA GLU A 63 -14.46 1.71 21.14
C GLU A 63 -13.57 2.82 20.59
N ASN A 64 -12.44 2.46 19.98
CA ASN A 64 -11.47 3.42 19.44
C ASN A 64 -11.76 3.83 18.00
N ALA A 65 -12.50 3.02 17.23
CA ALA A 65 -12.82 3.27 15.84
C ALA A 65 -13.39 4.67 15.56
N PRO A 66 -14.34 5.21 16.37
CA PRO A 66 -14.85 6.57 16.17
C PRO A 66 -13.75 7.64 16.19
N THR A 67 -12.78 7.53 17.10
CA THR A 67 -11.66 8.49 17.19
C THR A 67 -10.79 8.44 15.93
N HIS A 68 -10.50 7.24 15.43
CA HIS A 68 -9.67 7.07 14.24
C HIS A 68 -10.38 7.57 12.97
N PHE A 69 -11.65 7.23 12.78
CA PHE A 69 -12.41 7.69 11.62
C PHE A 69 -12.68 9.19 11.65
N ALA A 70 -13.00 9.77 12.81
CA ALA A 70 -13.11 11.21 12.95
C ALA A 70 -11.83 11.94 12.56
N ARG A 71 -10.67 11.43 13.02
CA ARG A 71 -9.36 11.96 12.67
C ARG A 71 -9.12 11.92 11.16
N LEU A 72 -9.31 10.76 10.53
CA LEU A 72 -9.12 10.60 9.08
C LEU A 72 -10.07 11.50 8.28
N LYS A 73 -11.32 11.64 8.72
CA LYS A 73 -12.30 12.53 8.09
C LYS A 73 -11.85 13.99 8.14
N ARG A 74 -11.35 14.44 9.30
CA ARG A 74 -10.81 15.81 9.46
C ARG A 74 -9.57 16.08 8.61
N TYR A 75 -8.78 15.07 8.33
CA TYR A 75 -7.65 15.20 7.39
C TYR A 75 -8.10 15.33 5.93
N GLY A 76 -9.42 15.25 5.69
CA GLY A 76 -10.04 15.42 4.37
C GLY A 76 -10.08 14.14 3.54
N PHE A 77 -9.83 12.96 4.14
CA PHE A 77 -10.04 11.70 3.44
C PHE A 77 -11.55 11.39 3.33
N ASN A 78 -11.95 10.91 2.16
CA ASN A 78 -13.32 10.45 1.90
C ASN A 78 -13.38 8.96 1.56
N THR A 79 -12.23 8.31 1.40
CA THR A 79 -12.13 6.93 0.95
C THR A 79 -11.16 6.15 1.85
N ILE A 80 -11.50 4.91 2.12
CA ILE A 80 -10.64 3.96 2.84
C ILE A 80 -10.42 2.74 1.96
N ARG A 81 -9.16 2.41 1.71
CA ARG A 81 -8.77 1.08 1.28
C ARG A 81 -8.66 0.24 2.55
N TYR A 82 -9.64 -0.65 2.76
CA TYR A 82 -9.75 -1.44 3.98
C TYR A 82 -9.02 -2.76 3.81
N LEU A 83 -7.89 -2.88 4.48
CA LEU A 83 -7.05 -4.07 4.43
C LEU A 83 -7.70 -5.21 5.23
N PHE A 84 -7.62 -6.41 4.69
CA PHE A 84 -7.78 -7.65 5.44
C PHE A 84 -6.86 -8.71 4.85
N THR A 85 -6.41 -9.67 5.64
CA THR A 85 -5.54 -10.74 5.16
C THR A 85 -6.30 -12.04 5.05
N TRP A 86 -5.86 -12.94 4.17
CA TRP A 86 -6.41 -14.30 4.11
C TRP A 86 -6.20 -15.03 5.43
N GLU A 87 -5.04 -14.82 6.09
CA GLU A 87 -4.75 -15.38 7.42
C GLU A 87 -5.78 -14.93 8.45
N ALA A 88 -6.21 -13.67 8.44
CA ALA A 88 -7.22 -13.16 9.37
C ALA A 88 -8.57 -13.89 9.26
N ILE A 89 -8.89 -14.37 8.07
CA ILE A 89 -10.16 -15.08 7.82
C ILE A 89 -10.03 -16.58 8.06
N GLU A 90 -8.90 -17.21 7.69
CA GLU A 90 -8.80 -18.67 7.53
C GLU A 90 -7.52 -19.25 8.16
N ALA A 91 -7.03 -18.69 9.30
CA ALA A 91 -5.80 -19.13 9.93
C ALA A 91 -5.85 -20.60 10.38
N ALA A 92 -6.95 -21.03 10.96
CA ALA A 92 -7.09 -22.33 11.65
C ALA A 92 -7.09 -23.55 10.71
N GLY A 93 -7.01 -23.35 9.39
CA GLY A 93 -6.97 -24.41 8.39
C GLY A 93 -8.01 -24.23 7.30
N PRO A 94 -7.93 -25.05 6.22
CA PRO A 94 -8.79 -24.89 5.04
C PRO A 94 -10.28 -24.94 5.38
N GLY A 95 -11.04 -23.92 4.97
CA GLY A 95 -12.48 -23.81 5.19
C GLY A 95 -12.90 -23.46 6.62
N LYS A 96 -11.97 -23.13 7.51
CA LYS A 96 -12.25 -22.76 8.91
C LYS A 96 -12.19 -21.25 9.07
N TYR A 97 -13.31 -20.58 8.83
CA TYR A 97 -13.39 -19.11 8.85
C TYR A 97 -13.51 -18.57 10.28
N ASP A 98 -12.83 -17.46 10.55
CA ASP A 98 -12.91 -16.73 11.82
C ASP A 98 -14.12 -15.78 11.81
N GLU A 99 -15.25 -16.29 12.28
CA GLU A 99 -16.49 -15.52 12.33
C GLU A 99 -16.44 -14.33 13.31
N GLU A 100 -15.58 -14.41 14.32
CA GLU A 100 -15.40 -13.32 15.29
C GLU A 100 -14.70 -12.12 14.62
N PHE A 101 -13.63 -12.38 13.87
CA PHE A 101 -12.96 -11.34 13.06
C PHE A 101 -13.91 -10.75 12.01
N ILE A 102 -14.68 -11.59 11.31
CA ILE A 102 -15.63 -11.12 10.28
C ILE A 102 -16.72 -10.25 10.91
N GLN A 103 -17.27 -10.66 12.06
CA GLN A 103 -18.28 -9.88 12.76
C GLN A 103 -17.72 -8.54 13.25
N HIS A 104 -16.50 -8.52 13.78
CA HIS A 104 -15.80 -7.29 14.16
C HIS A 104 -15.61 -6.37 12.94
N THR A 105 -15.18 -6.91 11.80
CA THR A 105 -15.04 -6.14 10.53
C THR A 105 -16.37 -5.48 10.14
N ILE A 106 -17.50 -6.18 10.22
CA ILE A 106 -18.82 -5.64 9.92
C ILE A 106 -19.15 -4.46 10.84
N GLU A 107 -18.85 -4.56 12.14
CA GLU A 107 -19.07 -3.50 13.11
C GLU A 107 -18.21 -2.27 12.84
N ILE A 108 -16.93 -2.47 12.49
CA ILE A 108 -16.02 -1.38 12.10
C ILE A 108 -16.51 -0.68 10.82
N LEU A 109 -16.96 -1.45 9.82
CA LEU A 109 -17.54 -0.88 8.59
C LEU A 109 -18.79 -0.04 8.87
N ARG A 110 -19.65 -0.44 9.82
CA ARG A 110 -20.82 0.35 10.25
C ARG A 110 -20.41 1.67 10.90
N ILE A 111 -19.36 1.65 11.72
CA ILE A 111 -18.83 2.88 12.31
C ILE A 111 -18.28 3.78 11.20
N ALA A 112 -17.49 3.24 10.27
CA ALA A 112 -16.96 4.02 9.14
C ALA A 112 -18.07 4.62 8.26
N LYS A 113 -19.19 3.89 8.07
CA LYS A 113 -20.38 4.38 7.38
C LYS A 113 -20.94 5.65 8.00
N SER A 114 -21.01 5.75 9.34
CA SER A 114 -21.50 6.93 10.03
C SER A 114 -20.64 8.18 9.79
N TYR A 115 -19.37 8.00 9.40
CA TYR A 115 -18.48 9.08 8.99
C TYR A 115 -18.49 9.38 7.48
N GLY A 116 -19.35 8.70 6.70
CA GLY A 116 -19.52 8.96 5.27
C GLY A 116 -18.29 8.62 4.43
N PHE A 117 -17.60 7.53 4.73
CA PHE A 117 -16.50 7.03 3.89
C PHE A 117 -17.02 6.15 2.76
N TYR A 118 -16.34 6.20 1.60
CA TYR A 118 -16.34 5.15 0.60
C TYR A 118 -15.28 4.12 0.97
N ILE A 119 -15.63 2.84 1.00
CA ILE A 119 -14.69 1.77 1.35
C ILE A 119 -14.64 0.75 0.21
N PHE A 120 -13.45 0.36 -0.19
CA PHE A 120 -13.24 -0.86 -0.95
C PHE A 120 -12.34 -1.82 -0.17
N MET A 121 -12.65 -3.11 -0.30
CA MET A 121 -12.01 -4.17 0.47
C MET A 121 -10.78 -4.66 -0.25
N ASP A 122 -9.64 -4.71 0.43
CA ASP A 122 -8.36 -5.16 -0.11
C ASP A 122 -7.91 -6.46 0.56
N PRO A 123 -7.91 -7.60 -0.16
CA PRO A 123 -7.27 -8.83 0.32
C PRO A 123 -5.76 -8.69 0.24
N HIS A 124 -5.19 -8.16 1.31
CA HIS A 124 -3.79 -7.72 1.39
C HIS A 124 -2.82 -8.88 1.57
N GLN A 125 -1.74 -8.86 0.82
CA GLN A 125 -0.58 -9.71 0.98
C GLN A 125 0.70 -8.96 0.58
N ASP A 126 1.82 -9.35 1.20
CA ASP A 126 3.18 -9.07 0.73
C ASP A 126 3.97 -10.37 0.76
N VAL A 127 4.66 -10.67 -0.32
CA VAL A 127 5.48 -11.88 -0.53
C VAL A 127 4.82 -13.17 -0.02
N TRP A 128 3.51 -13.24 -0.17
CA TRP A 128 2.58 -14.31 0.18
C TRP A 128 2.14 -14.34 1.64
N SER A 129 3.05 -14.37 2.61
CA SER A 129 2.73 -14.63 4.01
C SER A 129 3.77 -14.04 4.96
N ARG A 130 3.42 -13.83 6.23
CA ARG A 130 4.40 -13.46 7.26
C ARG A 130 5.49 -14.52 7.44
N PHE A 131 5.22 -15.78 7.15
CA PHE A 131 6.19 -16.88 7.20
C PHE A 131 7.18 -16.88 6.03
N THR A 132 6.90 -16.11 4.99
CA THR A 132 7.79 -15.86 3.85
C THR A 132 8.36 -14.44 3.83
N GLY A 133 8.24 -13.73 4.95
CA GLY A 133 8.80 -12.40 5.17
C GLY A 133 7.88 -11.23 4.83
N GLY A 134 6.58 -11.48 4.68
CA GLY A 134 5.59 -10.47 4.36
C GLY A 134 4.35 -10.48 5.25
N SER A 135 3.20 -10.70 4.64
CA SER A 135 1.88 -10.82 5.26
C SER A 135 0.90 -11.49 4.30
N GLY A 136 -0.26 -11.90 4.75
CA GLY A 136 -1.37 -12.27 3.86
C GLY A 136 -1.91 -13.67 4.06
N ALA A 137 -1.28 -14.68 3.44
CA ALA A 137 -1.80 -16.04 3.45
C ALA A 137 -1.51 -16.79 4.76
N PRO A 138 -2.40 -17.67 5.20
CA PRO A 138 -2.22 -18.48 6.41
C PRO A 138 -1.11 -19.52 6.23
N MET A 139 -0.53 -19.96 7.36
CA MET A 139 0.59 -20.89 7.41
C MET A 139 0.31 -22.22 6.71
N TRP A 140 -0.91 -22.74 6.82
CA TRP A 140 -1.28 -24.01 6.20
C TRP A 140 -1.09 -24.02 4.67
N THR A 141 -1.15 -22.84 3.99
CA THR A 141 -0.92 -22.74 2.55
C THR A 141 0.52 -23.07 2.15
N ILE A 142 1.48 -22.82 3.03
CA ILE A 142 2.89 -23.14 2.82
C ILE A 142 3.07 -24.66 2.91
N TYR A 143 2.47 -25.31 3.89
CA TYR A 143 2.44 -26.76 4.01
C TYR A 143 1.71 -27.42 2.82
N ALA A 144 0.60 -26.82 2.36
CA ALA A 144 -0.08 -27.28 1.15
C ALA A 144 0.85 -27.27 -0.06
N CYS A 145 1.72 -26.28 -0.19
CA CYS A 145 2.74 -26.20 -1.24
C CYS A 145 3.92 -27.18 -1.07
N GLY A 146 3.94 -27.99 -0.01
CA GLY A 146 5.01 -28.93 0.28
C GLY A 146 6.27 -28.27 0.85
N LEU A 147 6.17 -27.06 1.38
CA LEU A 147 7.29 -26.29 1.92
C LEU A 147 7.30 -26.32 3.45
N ASN A 148 8.49 -26.26 4.04
CA ASN A 148 8.72 -26.25 5.48
C ASN A 148 9.20 -24.86 5.94
N PRO A 149 8.35 -24.00 6.50
CA PRO A 149 8.73 -22.66 6.90
C PRO A 149 9.78 -22.62 8.02
N HIS A 150 9.91 -23.68 8.83
CA HIS A 150 10.91 -23.77 9.90
C HIS A 150 12.35 -23.73 9.37
N ASN A 151 12.58 -24.17 8.14
CA ASN A 151 13.92 -24.24 7.52
C ASN A 151 14.20 -23.11 6.53
N PHE A 152 13.29 -22.12 6.40
CA PHE A 152 13.48 -21.01 5.45
C PHE A 152 14.70 -20.15 5.77
N ALA A 153 14.95 -19.88 7.05
CA ALA A 153 16.12 -19.10 7.46
C ALA A 153 17.43 -19.83 7.13
N ALA A 154 17.53 -21.15 7.41
CA ALA A 154 18.75 -21.93 7.15
C ALA A 154 19.04 -22.07 5.64
N THR A 155 18.00 -22.19 4.83
CA THR A 155 18.11 -22.39 3.37
C THR A 155 18.06 -21.08 2.59
N GLU A 156 17.85 -19.95 3.25
CA GLU A 156 17.49 -18.66 2.62
C GLU A 156 16.34 -18.77 1.61
N ALA A 157 15.44 -19.73 1.81
CA ALA A 157 14.22 -19.83 1.00
C ALA A 157 13.30 -18.61 1.20
N ALA A 158 13.39 -17.96 2.35
CA ALA A 158 12.87 -16.63 2.64
C ALA A 158 13.73 -15.95 3.71
N ILE A 159 13.80 -14.61 3.65
CA ILE A 159 14.39 -13.76 4.70
C ILE A 159 13.24 -13.20 5.53
N VAL A 160 13.16 -13.57 6.80
CA VAL A 160 12.08 -13.21 7.73
C VAL A 160 12.69 -12.48 8.92
N GLN A 161 12.10 -11.35 9.32
CA GLN A 161 12.69 -10.46 10.32
C GLN A 161 12.99 -11.17 11.66
N ASN A 162 12.03 -11.90 12.22
CA ASN A 162 12.21 -12.55 13.52
C ASN A 162 13.17 -13.74 13.51
N THR A 163 13.49 -14.28 12.34
CA THR A 163 14.51 -15.34 12.18
C THR A 163 15.86 -14.78 11.71
N TYR A 164 15.95 -13.46 11.48
CA TYR A 164 17.21 -12.81 11.16
C TYR A 164 18.13 -12.81 12.38
N HIS A 165 19.45 -12.86 12.16
CA HIS A 165 20.43 -12.92 13.24
C HIS A 165 20.22 -11.84 14.31
N ASP A 166 19.90 -10.64 13.90
CA ASP A 166 19.52 -9.52 14.76
C ASP A 166 18.29 -8.84 14.14
N PRO A 167 17.07 -9.10 14.63
CA PRO A 167 15.85 -8.51 14.10
C PRO A 167 15.83 -6.97 14.14
N ASP A 168 16.59 -6.35 15.05
CA ASP A 168 16.66 -4.89 15.17
C ASP A 168 17.55 -4.25 14.10
N SER A 169 18.48 -5.03 13.56
CA SER A 169 19.34 -4.62 12.44
C SER A 169 18.84 -5.14 11.08
N PHE A 170 17.57 -5.54 10.99
CA PHE A 170 16.97 -6.02 9.75
C PHE A 170 17.11 -4.99 8.63
N PRO A 171 17.76 -5.33 7.50
CA PRO A 171 18.08 -4.33 6.50
C PRO A 171 16.83 -3.73 5.85
N LYS A 172 16.83 -2.40 5.70
CA LYS A 172 15.73 -1.66 5.05
C LYS A 172 15.35 -2.30 3.70
N MET A 173 14.06 -2.53 3.47
CA MET A 173 13.49 -3.08 2.23
C MET A 173 14.00 -4.46 1.79
N ILE A 174 14.77 -5.19 2.63
CA ILE A 174 15.27 -6.52 2.24
C ILE A 174 14.13 -7.54 2.09
N TRP A 175 13.02 -7.35 2.83
CA TRP A 175 11.85 -8.21 2.77
C TRP A 175 11.30 -8.33 1.33
N SER A 176 11.36 -7.27 0.54
CA SER A 176 10.85 -7.24 -0.84
C SER A 176 11.63 -8.17 -1.78
N THR A 177 12.88 -8.51 -1.44
CA THR A 177 13.69 -9.46 -2.22
C THR A 177 13.14 -10.89 -2.14
N ASN A 178 12.24 -11.17 -1.19
CA ASN A 178 11.62 -12.48 -1.04
C ASN A 178 10.78 -12.91 -2.26
N TYR A 179 10.27 -11.98 -3.07
CA TYR A 179 9.62 -12.32 -4.34
C TYR A 179 10.51 -13.11 -5.30
N PHE A 180 11.83 -13.03 -5.16
CA PHE A 180 12.82 -13.69 -6.00
C PHE A 180 13.52 -14.87 -5.29
N ARG A 181 12.95 -15.35 -4.17
CA ARG A 181 13.46 -16.49 -3.41
C ARG A 181 12.58 -17.72 -3.58
N LEU A 182 13.10 -18.87 -3.15
CA LEU A 182 12.45 -20.17 -3.35
C LEU A 182 11.00 -20.20 -2.88
N ALA A 183 10.72 -19.73 -1.66
CA ALA A 183 9.40 -19.87 -1.05
C ALA A 183 8.35 -19.11 -1.85
N ALA A 184 8.43 -17.78 -1.92
CA ALA A 184 7.47 -16.97 -2.65
C ALA A 184 7.46 -17.29 -4.15
N GLY A 185 8.63 -17.46 -4.79
CA GLY A 185 8.73 -17.84 -6.19
C GLY A 185 7.99 -19.14 -6.50
N THR A 186 8.13 -20.15 -5.64
CA THR A 186 7.41 -21.43 -5.78
C THR A 186 5.92 -21.25 -5.58
N ILE A 187 5.50 -20.62 -4.48
CA ILE A 187 4.09 -20.52 -4.10
C ILE A 187 3.29 -19.73 -5.14
N PHE A 188 3.80 -18.58 -5.60
CA PHE A 188 3.11 -17.81 -6.66
C PHE A 188 3.05 -18.57 -7.98
N THR A 189 4.09 -19.34 -8.33
CA THR A 189 4.05 -20.21 -9.53
C THR A 189 2.97 -21.27 -9.39
N LEU A 190 2.84 -21.90 -8.21
CA LEU A 190 1.80 -22.89 -7.94
C LEU A 190 0.41 -22.27 -7.94
N PHE A 191 0.26 -21.09 -7.35
CA PHE A 191 -1.02 -20.39 -7.26
C PHE A 191 -1.56 -19.96 -8.62
N PHE A 192 -0.73 -19.38 -9.49
CA PHE A 192 -1.19 -18.88 -10.79
C PHE A 192 -1.10 -19.91 -11.92
N ALA A 193 -0.11 -20.79 -11.89
CA ALA A 193 0.25 -21.63 -13.03
C ALA A 193 0.58 -23.09 -12.68
N GLY A 194 0.15 -23.56 -11.52
CA GLY A 194 0.44 -24.91 -11.02
C GLY A 194 -0.03 -26.03 -11.98
N LYS A 195 -1.15 -25.86 -12.67
CA LYS A 195 -1.64 -26.81 -13.67
C LYS A 195 -0.67 -27.06 -14.82
N ASP A 196 0.07 -26.03 -15.20
CA ASP A 196 1.00 -26.09 -16.32
C ASP A 196 2.39 -26.52 -15.88
N PHE A 197 2.91 -25.91 -14.78
CA PHE A 197 4.29 -26.10 -14.35
C PHE A 197 4.46 -27.20 -13.29
N ALA A 198 3.41 -27.50 -12.53
CA ALA A 198 3.46 -28.51 -11.46
C ALA A 198 2.25 -29.47 -11.50
N PRO A 199 2.00 -30.16 -12.63
CA PRO A 199 0.81 -31.02 -12.80
C PRO A 199 0.74 -32.19 -11.80
N LYS A 200 1.83 -32.61 -11.20
CA LYS A 200 1.85 -33.66 -10.15
C LYS A 200 1.47 -33.15 -8.77
N CYS A 201 1.44 -31.82 -8.55
CA CYS A 201 1.07 -31.25 -7.27
C CYS A 201 -0.45 -31.24 -7.12
N ILE A 202 -0.98 -32.35 -6.60
CA ILE A 202 -2.40 -32.61 -6.44
C ILE A 202 -2.72 -32.83 -4.95
N ILE A 203 -3.75 -32.16 -4.46
CA ILE A 203 -4.36 -32.33 -3.14
C ILE A 203 -5.86 -32.60 -3.32
N ASP A 204 -6.39 -33.61 -2.64
CA ASP A 204 -7.82 -34.00 -2.71
C ASP A 204 -8.35 -34.17 -4.14
N GLY A 205 -7.48 -34.67 -5.03
CA GLY A 205 -7.80 -34.92 -6.42
C GLY A 205 -7.79 -33.68 -7.33
N VAL A 206 -7.47 -32.49 -6.80
CA VAL A 206 -7.36 -31.26 -7.59
C VAL A 206 -5.93 -30.73 -7.60
N ASN A 207 -5.53 -30.04 -8.68
CA ASN A 207 -4.23 -29.41 -8.74
C ASN A 207 -4.10 -28.30 -7.70
N ILE A 208 -2.89 -28.15 -7.15
CA ILE A 208 -2.57 -27.15 -6.12
C ILE A 208 -2.99 -25.72 -6.52
N GLN A 209 -2.96 -25.36 -7.81
CA GLN A 209 -3.48 -24.08 -8.29
C GLN A 209 -4.96 -23.91 -7.98
N ASP A 210 -5.78 -24.89 -8.33
CA ASP A 210 -7.22 -24.82 -8.06
C ASP A 210 -7.50 -24.90 -6.57
N TYR A 211 -6.72 -25.71 -5.83
CA TYR A 211 -6.86 -25.83 -4.40
C TYR A 211 -6.65 -24.46 -3.71
N LEU A 212 -5.49 -23.83 -3.92
CA LEU A 212 -5.17 -22.55 -3.29
C LEU A 212 -6.09 -21.42 -3.75
N GLN A 213 -6.35 -21.30 -5.08
CA GLN A 213 -7.22 -20.25 -5.58
C GLN A 213 -8.65 -20.40 -5.08
N THR A 214 -9.15 -21.65 -4.96
CA THR A 214 -10.50 -21.89 -4.44
C THR A 214 -10.63 -21.45 -2.99
N HIS A 215 -9.66 -21.78 -2.14
CA HIS A 215 -9.67 -21.35 -0.74
C HIS A 215 -9.55 -19.83 -0.61
N PHE A 216 -8.62 -19.19 -1.32
CA PHE A 216 -8.49 -17.73 -1.32
C PHE A 216 -9.80 -17.04 -1.75
N VAL A 217 -10.35 -17.46 -2.88
CA VAL A 217 -11.58 -16.89 -3.43
C VAL A 217 -12.76 -17.13 -2.49
N ASN A 218 -12.88 -18.33 -1.91
CA ASN A 218 -13.95 -18.66 -0.97
C ASN A 218 -13.84 -17.86 0.34
N ALA A 219 -12.63 -17.63 0.86
CA ALA A 219 -12.44 -16.81 2.05
C ALA A 219 -12.92 -15.36 1.81
N CYS A 220 -12.53 -14.75 0.69
CA CYS A 220 -12.99 -13.42 0.29
C CYS A 220 -14.51 -13.39 0.04
N ALA A 221 -15.05 -14.40 -0.66
CA ALA A 221 -16.47 -14.52 -0.92
C ALA A 221 -17.29 -14.73 0.36
N HIS A 222 -16.73 -15.43 1.35
CA HIS A 222 -17.38 -15.61 2.64
C HIS A 222 -17.51 -14.28 3.39
N LEU A 223 -16.46 -13.47 3.40
CA LEU A 223 -16.54 -12.09 3.93
C LEU A 223 -17.56 -11.26 3.16
N ALA A 224 -17.57 -11.33 1.81
CA ALA A 224 -18.55 -10.63 0.99
C ALA A 224 -19.99 -11.07 1.31
N LYS A 225 -20.21 -12.38 1.45
CA LYS A 225 -21.51 -12.94 1.87
C LYS A 225 -21.96 -12.39 3.23
N ARG A 226 -21.08 -12.34 4.22
CA ARG A 226 -21.41 -11.85 5.56
C ARG A 226 -21.70 -10.34 5.55
N ILE A 227 -21.00 -9.55 4.72
CA ILE A 227 -21.32 -8.14 4.49
C ILE A 227 -22.68 -7.99 3.81
N HIS A 228 -23.00 -8.83 2.83
CA HIS A 228 -24.32 -8.87 2.19
C HIS A 228 -25.44 -9.17 3.20
N GLU A 229 -25.24 -10.22 4.01
CA GLU A 229 -26.20 -10.62 5.07
C GLU A 229 -26.43 -9.55 6.14
N ALA A 230 -25.45 -8.67 6.38
CA ALA A 230 -25.60 -7.51 7.25
C ALA A 230 -26.64 -6.51 6.76
N GLY A 231 -26.88 -6.42 5.44
CA GLY A 231 -28.01 -5.75 4.81
C GLY A 231 -27.96 -4.22 4.74
N ASP A 232 -26.91 -3.60 5.31
CA ASP A 232 -26.82 -2.14 5.45
C ASP A 232 -25.46 -1.56 5.02
N LEU A 233 -24.61 -2.34 4.35
CA LEU A 233 -23.22 -1.93 4.05
C LEU A 233 -22.95 -1.79 2.56
N GLU A 234 -23.50 -2.70 1.73
CA GLU A 234 -23.24 -2.73 0.29
C GLU A 234 -23.76 -1.49 -0.42
N ASN A 235 -22.91 -0.89 -1.29
CA ASN A 235 -23.20 0.32 -2.05
C ASN A 235 -23.51 1.56 -1.19
N GLU A 236 -23.52 1.43 0.13
CA GLU A 236 -23.62 2.57 1.06
C GLU A 236 -22.25 2.99 1.58
N VAL A 237 -21.47 2.06 2.13
CA VAL A 237 -20.10 2.27 2.55
C VAL A 237 -19.13 1.40 1.77
N VAL A 238 -19.42 0.10 1.60
CA VAL A 238 -18.60 -0.80 0.79
C VAL A 238 -19.00 -0.66 -0.68
N ILE A 239 -18.14 -0.01 -1.45
CA ILE A 239 -18.38 0.29 -2.87
C ILE A 239 -17.81 -0.78 -3.80
N GLY A 240 -16.84 -1.58 -3.32
CA GLY A 240 -16.19 -2.55 -4.20
C GLY A 240 -15.14 -3.42 -3.52
N TRP A 241 -14.48 -4.22 -4.37
CA TRP A 241 -13.49 -5.20 -3.99
C TRP A 241 -12.28 -5.09 -4.89
N GLU A 242 -11.11 -4.95 -4.29
CA GLU A 242 -9.85 -5.05 -5.01
C GLU A 242 -9.46 -6.52 -5.17
N SER A 243 -8.64 -6.84 -6.18
CA SER A 243 -8.06 -8.16 -6.32
C SER A 243 -6.98 -8.41 -5.24
N MET A 244 -6.19 -9.46 -5.38
CA MET A 244 -5.05 -9.66 -4.47
C MET A 244 -4.09 -8.47 -4.54
N ASN A 245 -3.66 -7.94 -3.39
CA ASN A 245 -2.62 -6.92 -3.32
C ASN A 245 -1.33 -7.40 -4.01
N GLU A 246 -0.75 -6.56 -4.88
CA GLU A 246 0.56 -6.77 -5.54
C GLU A 246 0.83 -8.21 -6.01
N PRO A 247 -0.03 -8.78 -6.90
CA PRO A 247 0.15 -10.15 -7.35
C PRO A 247 1.49 -10.31 -8.05
N ASN A 248 2.15 -11.47 -7.82
CA ASN A 248 3.46 -11.75 -8.41
C ASN A 248 3.41 -13.00 -9.30
N ARG A 249 4.16 -12.99 -10.39
CA ARG A 249 4.20 -14.12 -11.33
C ARG A 249 4.97 -15.36 -10.81
N GLY A 250 5.65 -15.24 -9.66
CA GLY A 250 6.60 -16.26 -9.25
C GLY A 250 7.70 -16.44 -10.30
N MET A 251 7.96 -17.66 -10.70
CA MET A 251 8.96 -17.98 -11.75
C MET A 251 8.41 -17.97 -13.17
N VAL A 252 7.09 -17.83 -13.35
CA VAL A 252 6.46 -17.87 -14.68
C VAL A 252 7.08 -16.81 -15.58
N GLY A 253 7.57 -17.23 -16.75
CA GLY A 253 8.24 -16.36 -17.72
C GLY A 253 9.76 -16.16 -17.49
N TYR A 254 10.38 -16.83 -16.49
CA TYR A 254 11.84 -16.79 -16.33
C TYR A 254 12.50 -17.47 -17.51
N GLN A 255 13.33 -16.71 -18.22
CA GLN A 255 14.00 -17.18 -19.45
C GLN A 255 15.18 -18.10 -19.15
N ASP A 256 15.83 -17.94 -18.01
CA ASP A 256 16.96 -18.76 -17.57
C ASP A 256 17.05 -18.73 -16.04
N ILE A 257 16.87 -19.88 -15.39
CA ILE A 257 16.94 -19.99 -13.92
C ILE A 257 18.36 -19.89 -13.37
N THR A 258 19.39 -19.93 -14.22
CA THR A 258 20.81 -19.88 -13.82
C THR A 258 21.36 -18.46 -13.73
N VAL A 259 20.56 -17.47 -14.08
CA VAL A 259 20.90 -16.04 -13.98
C VAL A 259 19.88 -15.29 -13.14
N ILE A 260 20.29 -14.19 -12.51
CA ILE A 260 19.36 -13.29 -11.84
C ILE A 260 18.51 -12.60 -12.93
N PRO A 261 17.17 -12.65 -12.86
CA PRO A 261 16.32 -12.02 -13.86
C PRO A 261 16.63 -10.53 -14.03
N LYS A 262 16.60 -10.05 -15.28
CA LYS A 262 16.79 -8.61 -15.55
C LYS A 262 15.70 -7.75 -14.92
N GLU A 263 14.52 -8.33 -14.80
CA GLU A 263 13.33 -7.74 -14.19
C GLU A 263 13.39 -7.70 -12.64
N HIS A 264 14.47 -8.18 -12.02
CA HIS A 264 14.70 -8.08 -10.59
C HIS A 264 15.17 -6.64 -10.25
N PRO A 265 14.24 -5.72 -9.90
CA PRO A 265 14.57 -4.29 -9.77
C PRO A 265 15.30 -3.99 -8.46
N LEU A 266 15.07 -4.80 -7.42
CA LEU A 266 15.53 -4.57 -6.05
C LEU A 266 16.55 -5.62 -5.65
N LYS A 267 17.83 -5.40 -5.98
CA LYS A 267 18.94 -6.27 -5.56
C LYS A 267 19.54 -5.72 -4.27
N LYS A 268 19.34 -6.42 -3.16
CA LYS A 268 19.85 -6.05 -1.83
C LYS A 268 20.13 -7.30 -1.00
N GLY A 269 21.22 -7.28 -0.24
CA GLY A 269 21.66 -8.45 0.53
C GLY A 269 22.05 -9.60 -0.43
N THR A 270 21.81 -10.84 -0.04
CA THR A 270 21.99 -12.01 -0.90
C THR A 270 20.96 -12.02 -2.02
N CYS A 271 21.42 -12.15 -3.26
CA CYS A 271 20.56 -12.20 -4.45
C CYS A 271 20.85 -13.49 -5.23
N PRO A 272 20.21 -14.61 -4.87
CA PRO A 272 20.43 -15.88 -5.56
C PRO A 272 19.79 -15.88 -6.95
N THR A 273 20.36 -16.66 -7.86
CA THR A 273 19.62 -17.15 -9.02
C THR A 273 18.57 -18.17 -8.55
N MET A 274 17.53 -18.40 -9.32
CA MET A 274 16.53 -19.42 -8.95
C MET A 274 17.14 -20.81 -8.84
N TRP A 275 18.11 -21.14 -9.69
CA TRP A 275 18.88 -22.36 -9.61
C TRP A 275 19.62 -22.50 -8.26
N GLN A 276 20.26 -21.45 -7.79
CA GLN A 276 20.92 -21.45 -6.48
C GLN A 276 19.93 -21.69 -5.34
N THR A 277 18.71 -21.15 -5.46
CA THR A 277 17.67 -21.41 -4.44
C THR A 277 17.17 -22.86 -4.44
N PHE A 278 17.21 -23.56 -5.59
CA PHE A 278 16.90 -24.99 -5.62
C PHE A 278 17.98 -25.80 -4.92
N LEU A 279 19.24 -25.43 -5.07
CA LEU A 279 20.37 -26.06 -4.39
C LEU A 279 20.29 -25.84 -2.87
N THR A 280 20.20 -24.59 -2.42
CA THR A 280 20.13 -24.29 -0.98
C THR A 280 18.87 -24.87 -0.35
N GLY A 281 17.73 -24.82 -1.06
CA GLY A 281 16.47 -25.43 -0.64
C GLY A 281 16.50 -26.95 -0.49
N MET A 282 17.50 -27.62 -1.07
CA MET A 282 17.81 -29.05 -0.90
C MET A 282 19.05 -29.30 -0.04
N GLY A 283 19.45 -28.34 0.80
CA GLY A 283 20.52 -28.49 1.77
C GLY A 283 21.95 -28.41 1.20
N ARG A 284 22.15 -27.95 -0.05
CA ARG A 284 23.48 -27.78 -0.66
C ARG A 284 24.02 -26.39 -0.35
N ALA A 285 25.29 -26.34 0.04
CA ALA A 285 25.99 -25.08 0.18
C ALA A 285 26.19 -24.41 -1.18
N CYS A 286 26.02 -23.09 -1.25
CA CYS A 286 26.14 -22.33 -2.48
C CYS A 286 26.68 -20.92 -2.23
N GLU A 287 27.64 -20.45 -3.04
CA GLU A 287 28.07 -19.06 -3.04
C GLU A 287 27.05 -18.19 -3.79
N ILE A 288 26.51 -17.20 -3.09
CA ILE A 288 25.46 -16.31 -3.59
C ILE A 288 25.99 -14.89 -3.65
N GLU A 289 25.68 -14.17 -4.73
CA GLU A 289 26.04 -12.76 -4.90
C GLU A 289 25.36 -11.88 -3.83
N THR A 290 26.14 -10.93 -3.31
CA THR A 290 25.64 -9.88 -2.40
C THR A 290 25.61 -8.54 -3.11
N TRP A 291 24.54 -7.79 -2.88
CA TRP A 291 24.24 -6.53 -3.54
C TRP A 291 23.81 -5.46 -2.55
N GLU A 292 24.07 -4.22 -2.89
CA GLU A 292 23.57 -3.04 -2.19
C GLU A 292 22.88 -2.08 -3.17
N MET A 293 21.96 -1.28 -2.65
CA MET A 293 21.26 -0.26 -3.41
C MET A 293 21.97 1.09 -3.25
N GLY A 294 22.57 1.56 -4.31
CA GLY A 294 23.15 2.91 -4.38
C GLY A 294 22.20 3.90 -5.07
N GLY A 295 22.62 5.16 -5.09
CA GLY A 295 21.84 6.22 -5.75
C GLY A 295 21.63 6.02 -7.27
N LEU A 296 22.51 5.29 -7.94
CA LEU A 296 22.40 4.97 -9.36
C LEU A 296 21.81 3.57 -9.63
N GLY A 297 21.28 2.93 -8.61
CA GLY A 297 20.72 1.58 -8.68
C GLY A 297 21.57 0.53 -7.97
N PRO A 298 21.20 -0.76 -8.09
CA PRO A 298 21.88 -1.84 -7.39
C PRO A 298 23.30 -2.09 -7.95
N TYR A 299 24.23 -2.36 -7.05
CA TYR A 299 25.61 -2.76 -7.39
C TYR A 299 26.05 -3.97 -6.56
N LYS A 300 26.86 -4.83 -7.17
CA LYS A 300 27.39 -6.02 -6.51
C LYS A 300 28.50 -5.65 -5.53
N THR A 301 28.41 -6.16 -4.30
CA THR A 301 29.39 -5.94 -3.23
C THR A 301 30.31 -7.13 -2.99
N GLY A 302 29.90 -8.35 -3.41
CA GLY A 302 30.70 -9.56 -3.22
C GLY A 302 29.90 -10.82 -3.40
N THR A 303 30.32 -11.88 -2.70
CA THR A 303 29.62 -13.16 -2.55
C THR A 303 29.62 -13.61 -1.09
N THR A 304 28.65 -14.41 -0.71
CA THR A 304 28.53 -15.04 0.60
C THR A 304 28.19 -16.51 0.43
N LEU A 305 28.83 -17.38 1.20
CA LEU A 305 28.49 -18.80 1.25
C LEU A 305 27.25 -19.01 2.11
N ILE A 306 26.18 -19.52 1.52
CA ILE A 306 24.99 -19.98 2.23
C ILE A 306 25.13 -21.50 2.36
N ASP A 307 25.25 -21.98 3.60
CA ASP A 307 25.36 -23.41 3.92
C ASP A 307 24.20 -23.83 4.82
N PRO A 308 23.16 -24.46 4.27
CA PRO A 308 22.02 -24.99 5.03
C PRO A 308 22.37 -26.15 5.96
N LYS A 309 23.58 -26.68 5.92
CA LYS A 309 24.04 -27.85 6.71
C LYS A 309 23.13 -29.07 6.61
N GLY A 310 22.57 -29.27 5.41
CA GLY A 310 21.68 -30.37 5.11
C GLY A 310 20.19 -30.14 5.42
N GLU A 311 19.83 -29.00 6.04
CA GLU A 311 18.43 -28.62 6.19
C GLU A 311 17.79 -28.36 4.83
N ILE A 312 16.54 -28.79 4.65
CA ILE A 312 15.79 -28.63 3.40
C ILE A 312 14.56 -27.75 3.60
N ALA A 313 14.25 -26.95 2.60
CA ALA A 313 13.07 -26.07 2.60
C ALA A 313 11.76 -26.80 2.30
N TRP A 314 11.82 -28.08 2.00
CA TRP A 314 10.68 -28.94 1.68
C TRP A 314 10.22 -29.71 2.89
N LEU A 315 8.93 -30.05 2.95
CA LEU A 315 8.40 -30.92 4.00
C LEU A 315 9.14 -32.27 4.01
N PRO A 316 9.43 -32.86 5.16
CA PRO A 316 10.07 -34.18 5.23
C PRO A 316 9.17 -35.26 4.64
N ALA A 317 9.77 -36.36 4.18
CA ALA A 317 9.07 -37.46 3.50
C ALA A 317 7.98 -38.14 4.36
N ASP A 318 8.12 -38.05 5.65
CA ASP A 318 7.21 -38.61 6.68
C ASP A 318 6.26 -37.56 7.28
N TYR A 319 6.14 -36.39 6.68
CA TYR A 319 5.22 -35.33 7.15
C TYR A 319 3.78 -35.85 7.18
N ASP A 320 3.09 -35.58 8.27
CA ASP A 320 1.70 -35.98 8.48
C ASP A 320 0.72 -34.95 7.84
N ASP A 321 0.29 -35.22 6.63
CA ASP A 321 -0.70 -34.41 5.90
C ASP A 321 -2.11 -34.45 6.55
N THR A 322 -2.37 -35.35 7.51
CA THR A 322 -3.70 -35.48 8.16
C THR A 322 -4.03 -34.31 9.08
N LYS A 323 -3.03 -33.52 9.49
CA LYS A 323 -3.22 -32.34 10.34
C LYS A 323 -4.31 -31.41 9.83
N TYR A 324 -4.35 -31.16 8.51
CA TYR A 324 -5.34 -30.26 7.87
C TYR A 324 -6.47 -31.00 7.17
N GLY A 325 -6.49 -32.34 7.24
CA GLY A 325 -7.54 -33.18 6.68
C GLY A 325 -7.47 -33.40 5.17
N TRP A 326 -6.40 -32.93 4.49
CA TRP A 326 -6.23 -33.16 3.06
C TRP A 326 -5.47 -34.46 2.74
N LYS A 327 -5.58 -34.88 1.51
CA LYS A 327 -4.85 -36.05 0.98
C LYS A 327 -4.02 -35.66 -0.23
N ARG A 328 -2.71 -35.72 -0.09
CA ARG A 328 -1.75 -35.48 -1.17
C ARG A 328 -1.68 -36.70 -2.10
N ASP A 329 -1.60 -36.45 -3.41
CA ASP A 329 -1.45 -37.52 -4.40
C ASP A 329 -0.07 -38.20 -4.23
N PRO A 330 0.02 -39.54 -4.32
CA PRO A 330 1.29 -40.27 -4.20
C PRO A 330 2.36 -39.92 -5.21
N GLN A 331 1.99 -39.30 -6.34
CA GLN A 331 2.97 -38.80 -7.33
C GLN A 331 3.73 -37.56 -6.84
N TRP A 332 3.17 -36.85 -5.88
CA TRP A 332 3.83 -35.71 -5.23
C TRP A 332 4.63 -36.19 -4.01
N LYS A 333 5.91 -36.47 -4.26
CA LYS A 333 6.81 -36.97 -3.19
C LYS A 333 7.26 -35.81 -2.30
N LEU A 334 7.00 -35.94 -0.99
CA LEU A 334 7.60 -35.08 0.02
C LEU A 334 9.09 -35.42 0.23
N GLY A 335 9.88 -34.48 0.80
CA GLY A 335 11.32 -34.60 0.97
C GLY A 335 12.14 -34.31 -0.27
N GLU A 336 11.50 -33.98 -1.38
CA GLU A 336 12.16 -33.71 -2.68
C GLU A 336 11.65 -32.38 -3.26
N CYS A 337 12.56 -31.64 -3.89
CA CYS A 337 12.21 -30.43 -4.64
C CYS A 337 11.17 -30.75 -5.73
N ILE A 338 10.03 -30.06 -5.71
CA ILE A 338 8.96 -30.29 -6.71
C ILE A 338 9.43 -30.01 -8.14
N TRP A 339 10.33 -29.05 -8.34
CA TRP A 339 10.87 -28.73 -9.67
C TRP A 339 11.76 -29.84 -10.21
N ALA A 340 12.50 -30.54 -9.34
CA ALA A 340 13.21 -31.76 -9.76
C ALA A 340 12.24 -32.87 -10.16
N GLN A 341 11.14 -33.06 -9.41
CA GLN A 341 10.09 -34.02 -9.77
C GLN A 341 9.43 -33.74 -11.12
N HIS A 342 9.47 -32.47 -11.57
CA HIS A 342 9.00 -32.05 -12.91
C HIS A 342 10.13 -31.95 -13.96
N GLY A 343 11.34 -32.43 -13.62
CA GLY A 343 12.44 -32.56 -14.57
C GLY A 343 13.11 -31.25 -14.94
N VAL A 344 13.08 -30.26 -14.05
CA VAL A 344 13.82 -29.00 -14.21
C VAL A 344 15.29 -29.22 -13.97
N TRP A 345 15.63 -30.08 -12.99
CA TRP A 345 17.01 -30.40 -12.62
C TRP A 345 17.13 -31.82 -12.04
N ASP A 346 18.34 -32.35 -12.00
CA ASP A 346 18.70 -33.65 -11.46
C ASP A 346 19.31 -33.50 -10.05
N MET A 347 18.59 -33.94 -8.99
CA MET A 347 19.02 -33.87 -7.59
C MET A 347 20.24 -34.74 -7.25
N LYS A 348 20.54 -35.77 -8.07
CA LYS A 348 21.71 -36.66 -7.83
C LYS A 348 22.98 -36.09 -8.43
N ALA A 349 22.85 -35.45 -9.58
CA ALA A 349 23.97 -34.85 -10.32
C ALA A 349 24.16 -33.38 -9.92
N ASP A 350 23.25 -32.78 -9.18
CA ASP A 350 23.15 -31.32 -8.93
C ASP A 350 23.32 -30.53 -10.24
N ALA A 351 22.55 -30.91 -11.26
CA ALA A 351 22.67 -30.38 -12.62
C ALA A 351 21.34 -29.88 -13.17
N VAL A 352 21.34 -28.70 -13.81
CA VAL A 352 20.18 -28.15 -14.50
C VAL A 352 19.88 -28.96 -15.75
N LEU A 353 18.66 -29.44 -15.93
CA LEU A 353 18.21 -30.15 -17.13
C LEU A 353 17.49 -29.22 -18.11
N LYS A 354 16.69 -28.25 -17.59
CA LYS A 354 15.89 -27.31 -18.38
C LYS A 354 15.98 -25.92 -17.77
N LYS A 355 16.98 -25.14 -18.18
CA LYS A 355 17.17 -23.78 -17.64
C LYS A 355 16.05 -22.81 -18.02
N ASP A 356 15.34 -23.07 -19.13
CA ASP A 356 14.24 -22.28 -19.68
C ASP A 356 12.86 -22.88 -19.39
N TYR A 357 12.75 -23.73 -18.36
CA TYR A 357 11.50 -24.44 -18.04
C TYR A 357 10.31 -23.50 -17.88
N PHE A 358 10.50 -22.37 -17.20
CA PHE A 358 9.45 -21.38 -16.93
C PHE A 358 9.23 -20.37 -18.07
N ALA A 359 10.07 -20.36 -19.09
CA ALA A 359 9.95 -19.51 -20.27
C ALA A 359 8.92 -20.01 -21.28
N LYS A 360 8.45 -21.25 -21.12
CA LYS A 360 7.53 -21.90 -22.03
C LYS A 360 6.48 -22.67 -21.26
N ASN A 361 5.25 -22.58 -21.70
CA ASN A 361 4.18 -23.44 -21.15
C ASN A 361 4.51 -24.91 -21.44
N PRO A 362 4.72 -25.77 -20.41
CA PRO A 362 5.14 -27.15 -20.63
C PRO A 362 4.17 -28.02 -21.41
N ARG A 363 2.88 -27.67 -21.43
CA ARG A 363 1.83 -28.42 -22.15
C ARG A 363 1.69 -27.99 -23.61
N THR A 364 1.85 -26.69 -23.90
CA THR A 364 1.58 -26.14 -25.23
C THR A 364 2.84 -25.75 -26.00
N GLY A 365 3.98 -25.64 -25.33
CA GLY A 365 5.24 -25.17 -25.90
C GLY A 365 5.30 -23.67 -26.22
N LYS A 366 4.22 -22.92 -25.95
CA LYS A 366 4.18 -21.47 -26.19
C LYS A 366 5.14 -20.74 -25.26
N THR A 367 5.88 -19.77 -25.80
CA THR A 367 6.72 -18.87 -25.02
C THR A 367 5.87 -18.01 -24.07
N ILE A 368 6.36 -17.79 -22.86
CA ILE A 368 5.75 -16.97 -21.84
C ILE A 368 6.75 -15.88 -21.46
N ASP A 369 6.25 -14.65 -21.43
CA ASP A 369 6.90 -13.47 -20.86
C ASP A 369 5.98 -12.84 -19.81
N TYR A 370 6.34 -11.69 -19.29
CA TYR A 370 5.54 -11.03 -18.28
C TYR A 370 4.16 -10.58 -18.81
N PRO A 371 4.04 -9.93 -19.97
CA PRO A 371 2.74 -9.60 -20.55
C PRO A 371 1.85 -10.84 -20.74
N ASN A 372 2.40 -11.96 -21.21
CA ASN A 372 1.62 -13.21 -21.34
C ASN A 372 1.11 -13.73 -19.99
N PHE A 373 1.92 -13.60 -18.91
CA PHE A 373 1.47 -13.95 -17.57
C PHE A 373 0.25 -13.12 -17.19
N THR A 374 0.32 -11.79 -17.37
CA THR A 374 -0.75 -10.87 -17.01
C THR A 374 -2.01 -11.11 -17.85
N ASP A 375 -1.86 -11.31 -19.15
CA ASP A 375 -2.98 -11.53 -20.09
C ASP A 375 -3.65 -12.91 -19.94
N THR A 376 -2.99 -13.89 -19.31
CA THR A 376 -3.50 -15.26 -19.20
C THR A 376 -3.71 -15.71 -17.75
N TYR A 377 -2.65 -16.05 -17.03
CA TYR A 377 -2.72 -16.65 -15.70
C TYR A 377 -3.34 -15.72 -14.65
N PHE A 378 -2.96 -14.44 -14.67
CA PHE A 378 -3.56 -13.44 -13.80
C PHE A 378 -5.05 -13.25 -14.15
N MET A 379 -5.40 -13.17 -15.45
CA MET A 379 -6.79 -13.00 -15.87
C MET A 379 -7.67 -14.20 -15.54
N ASP A 380 -7.14 -15.42 -15.54
CA ASP A 380 -7.91 -16.60 -15.11
C ASP A 380 -8.26 -16.53 -13.62
N PHE A 381 -7.31 -16.09 -12.78
CA PHE A 381 -7.56 -15.81 -11.37
C PHE A 381 -8.56 -14.66 -11.20
N TRP A 382 -8.36 -13.53 -11.89
CA TRP A 382 -9.21 -12.35 -11.82
C TRP A 382 -10.68 -12.67 -12.11
N ARG A 383 -10.97 -13.44 -13.17
CA ARG A 383 -12.33 -13.83 -13.50
C ARG A 383 -12.99 -14.62 -12.38
N ARG A 384 -12.30 -15.60 -11.82
CA ARG A 384 -12.80 -16.41 -10.69
C ARG A 384 -13.10 -15.55 -9.47
N TYR A 385 -12.18 -14.66 -9.14
CA TYR A 385 -12.32 -13.74 -8.00
C TYR A 385 -13.51 -12.79 -8.20
N LYS A 386 -13.58 -12.12 -9.35
CA LYS A 386 -14.66 -11.21 -9.71
C LYS A 386 -16.04 -11.90 -9.65
N ASP A 387 -16.18 -13.05 -10.29
CA ASP A 387 -17.45 -13.77 -10.33
C ASP A 387 -17.88 -14.20 -8.93
N SER A 388 -16.95 -14.57 -8.07
CA SER A 388 -17.23 -14.96 -6.70
C SER A 388 -17.66 -13.77 -5.82
N CYS A 389 -16.97 -12.64 -5.88
CA CYS A 389 -17.39 -11.42 -5.16
C CYS A 389 -18.77 -10.95 -5.60
N ARG A 390 -19.03 -10.92 -6.92
CA ARG A 390 -20.31 -10.50 -7.48
C ARG A 390 -21.46 -11.48 -7.23
N SER A 391 -21.19 -12.72 -6.88
CA SER A 391 -22.24 -13.65 -6.45
C SER A 391 -22.94 -13.20 -5.18
N HIS A 392 -22.29 -12.38 -4.36
CA HIS A 392 -22.83 -11.81 -3.13
C HIS A 392 -23.06 -10.30 -3.24
N HIS A 393 -22.11 -9.54 -3.77
CA HIS A 393 -22.19 -8.09 -3.97
C HIS A 393 -22.32 -7.77 -5.47
N LYS A 394 -23.53 -7.89 -6.01
CA LYS A 394 -23.82 -7.93 -7.46
C LYS A 394 -23.32 -6.71 -8.24
N ASP A 395 -23.55 -5.51 -7.71
CA ASP A 395 -23.26 -4.24 -8.39
C ASP A 395 -21.99 -3.57 -7.87
N CYS A 396 -21.06 -4.34 -7.27
CA CYS A 396 -19.82 -3.80 -6.76
C CYS A 396 -18.86 -3.35 -7.87
N ILE A 397 -18.12 -2.32 -7.60
CA ILE A 397 -16.98 -1.92 -8.43
C ILE A 397 -15.84 -2.91 -8.19
N MET A 398 -15.33 -3.52 -9.25
CA MET A 398 -14.16 -4.38 -9.17
C MET A 398 -12.91 -3.58 -9.47
N LEU A 399 -12.00 -3.55 -8.50
CA LEU A 399 -10.75 -2.81 -8.58
C LEU A 399 -9.63 -3.78 -8.99
N MET A 400 -9.18 -3.67 -10.24
CA MET A 400 -8.19 -4.59 -10.80
C MET A 400 -6.78 -4.13 -10.45
N GLN A 401 -6.17 -4.77 -9.47
CA GLN A 401 -4.75 -4.64 -9.25
C GLN A 401 -4.00 -5.75 -9.99
N TYR A 402 -3.14 -5.34 -10.90
CA TYR A 402 -2.23 -6.19 -11.65
C TYR A 402 -0.81 -6.07 -11.08
N PRO A 403 0.15 -6.92 -11.50
CA PRO A 403 1.51 -6.85 -10.96
C PRO A 403 2.13 -5.46 -11.02
N THR A 404 2.71 -5.02 -9.91
CA THR A 404 3.21 -3.65 -9.71
C THR A 404 4.23 -3.25 -10.78
N LEU A 405 4.06 -2.04 -11.35
CA LEU A 405 4.88 -1.46 -12.43
C LEU A 405 4.90 -2.26 -13.74
N GLU A 406 4.13 -3.34 -13.85
CA GLU A 406 3.96 -4.10 -15.10
C GLU A 406 2.87 -3.49 -15.98
N LEU A 407 2.76 -3.99 -17.20
CA LEU A 407 1.66 -3.60 -18.08
C LEU A 407 0.35 -4.25 -17.62
N PRO A 408 -0.76 -3.52 -17.56
CA PRO A 408 -2.06 -4.11 -17.26
C PRO A 408 -2.50 -5.10 -18.35
N PRO A 409 -3.46 -6.01 -18.09
CA PRO A 409 -3.91 -6.97 -19.08
C PRO A 409 -4.59 -6.31 -20.27
N GLN A 410 -4.47 -6.95 -21.46
CA GLN A 410 -5.09 -6.47 -22.69
C GLN A 410 -6.55 -6.96 -22.77
N ILE A 411 -7.46 -6.22 -22.15
CA ILE A 411 -8.89 -6.60 -22.08
C ILE A 411 -9.83 -5.64 -22.82
N LYS A 412 -9.34 -4.48 -23.23
CA LYS A 412 -10.11 -3.45 -23.93
C LYS A 412 -10.91 -4.03 -25.10
N GLY A 413 -12.22 -3.84 -25.07
CA GLY A 413 -13.14 -4.33 -26.10
C GLY A 413 -13.37 -5.85 -26.11
N THR A 414 -12.91 -6.56 -25.07
CA THR A 414 -13.19 -7.98 -24.85
C THR A 414 -14.37 -8.15 -23.89
N LYS A 415 -14.78 -9.40 -23.64
CA LYS A 415 -15.81 -9.70 -22.62
C LYS A 415 -15.39 -9.35 -21.18
N ASP A 416 -14.11 -9.13 -20.95
CA ASP A 416 -13.54 -8.77 -19.63
C ASP A 416 -13.48 -7.25 -19.44
N ASP A 417 -13.78 -6.44 -20.47
CA ASP A 417 -13.97 -5.00 -20.42
C ASP A 417 -15.29 -4.68 -19.73
N ASP A 418 -15.25 -4.62 -18.41
CA ASP A 418 -16.41 -4.60 -17.53
C ASP A 418 -16.77 -3.15 -17.14
N PRO A 419 -18.01 -2.67 -17.32
CA PRO A 419 -18.38 -1.28 -17.03
C PRO A 419 -18.28 -0.88 -15.55
N LEU A 420 -18.29 -1.84 -14.63
CA LEU A 420 -18.12 -1.60 -13.19
C LEU A 420 -16.73 -2.05 -12.72
N MET A 421 -15.69 -1.56 -13.41
CA MET A 421 -14.31 -1.85 -13.11
C MET A 421 -13.49 -0.55 -13.03
N ALA A 422 -12.51 -0.54 -12.14
CA ALA A 422 -11.42 0.43 -12.11
C ALA A 422 -10.09 -0.34 -12.15
N PHE A 423 -9.02 0.28 -12.65
CA PHE A 423 -7.68 -0.31 -12.55
C PHE A 423 -6.85 0.46 -11.52
N THR A 424 -6.03 -0.29 -10.75
CA THR A 424 -5.44 0.22 -9.52
C THR A 424 -3.93 -0.01 -9.47
N PRO A 425 -3.14 0.86 -10.14
CA PRO A 425 -1.69 0.80 -10.06
C PRO A 425 -1.19 1.27 -8.69
N HIS A 426 -0.05 0.73 -8.25
CA HIS A 426 0.75 1.24 -7.14
C HIS A 426 1.97 1.99 -7.66
N PHE A 427 2.39 3.01 -6.92
CA PHE A 427 3.61 3.74 -7.26
C PHE A 427 4.28 4.32 -6.02
N TYR A 428 5.57 4.07 -5.91
CA TYR A 428 6.45 4.72 -4.93
C TYR A 428 7.62 5.40 -5.65
N ASP A 429 8.07 6.55 -5.13
CA ASP A 429 9.37 7.07 -5.49
C ASP A 429 10.45 6.10 -4.98
N GLY A 430 10.89 5.22 -5.87
CA GLY A 430 11.78 4.12 -5.52
C GLY A 430 13.12 4.60 -4.93
N ILE A 431 13.63 5.76 -5.34
CA ILE A 431 14.86 6.31 -4.78
C ILE A 431 14.61 6.69 -3.32
N THR A 432 13.57 7.48 -3.04
CA THR A 432 13.23 7.90 -1.68
C THR A 432 12.92 6.70 -0.78
N LEU A 433 12.16 5.73 -1.29
CA LEU A 433 11.77 4.53 -0.51
C LEU A 433 13.00 3.68 -0.13
N MET A 434 13.90 3.41 -1.09
CA MET A 434 15.04 2.52 -0.89
C MET A 434 16.18 3.16 -0.10
N THR A 435 16.43 4.46 -0.31
CA THR A 435 17.51 5.16 0.37
C THR A 435 17.08 5.74 1.73
N LYS A 436 15.77 5.83 1.96
CA LYS A 436 15.19 6.53 3.12
C LYS A 436 15.73 7.97 3.23
N HIS A 437 15.77 8.65 2.08
CA HIS A 437 16.25 10.03 1.94
C HIS A 437 15.50 10.74 0.81
N TRP A 438 14.98 11.94 1.06
CA TRP A 438 14.45 12.81 0.03
C TRP A 438 15.57 13.57 -0.69
N ASN A 439 15.76 13.31 -1.96
CA ASN A 439 16.75 14.00 -2.77
C ASN A 439 16.10 15.04 -3.67
N SER A 440 16.21 16.33 -3.29
CA SER A 440 15.66 17.45 -4.06
C SER A 440 16.52 17.81 -5.28
N THR A 441 17.75 17.29 -5.38
CA THR A 441 18.70 17.64 -6.45
C THR A 441 18.57 16.76 -7.68
N TRP A 442 18.30 15.46 -7.51
CA TRP A 442 18.14 14.53 -8.63
C TRP A 442 17.22 13.35 -8.27
N ASN A 443 16.62 12.76 -9.30
CA ASN A 443 15.82 11.54 -9.23
C ASN A 443 15.83 10.83 -10.60
N VAL A 444 15.19 9.68 -10.75
CA VAL A 444 15.22 8.84 -11.95
C VAL A 444 13.80 8.58 -12.46
N ASP A 445 13.61 8.67 -13.78
CA ASP A 445 12.39 8.20 -14.46
C ASP A 445 12.39 6.66 -14.51
N VAL A 446 11.96 6.02 -13.41
CA VAL A 446 11.98 4.55 -13.27
C VAL A 446 11.02 3.90 -14.26
N VAL A 447 9.80 4.41 -14.41
CA VAL A 447 8.82 3.88 -15.38
C VAL A 447 9.36 4.00 -16.81
N GLY A 448 9.97 5.14 -17.16
CA GLY A 448 10.61 5.29 -18.47
C GLY A 448 11.76 4.31 -18.72
N VAL A 449 12.55 4.00 -17.69
CA VAL A 449 13.59 2.95 -17.79
C VAL A 449 12.98 1.57 -18.03
N LEU A 450 11.96 1.21 -17.24
CA LEU A 450 11.27 -0.07 -17.36
C LEU A 450 10.55 -0.25 -18.72
N ARG A 451 10.11 0.84 -19.33
CA ARG A 451 9.50 0.84 -20.67
C ARG A 451 10.50 1.01 -21.83
N GLY A 452 11.81 1.01 -21.52
CA GLY A 452 12.85 1.11 -22.54
C GLY A 452 12.92 2.47 -23.24
N LYS A 453 12.42 3.54 -22.61
CA LYS A 453 12.44 4.91 -23.14
C LYS A 453 13.88 5.44 -23.36
N TYR A 454 14.82 4.93 -22.60
CA TYR A 454 16.21 5.40 -22.56
C TYR A 454 17.17 4.34 -23.05
N LEU A 455 18.15 4.72 -23.88
CA LEU A 455 19.23 3.83 -24.32
C LEU A 455 20.13 3.37 -23.15
N HIS A 456 20.24 4.20 -22.11
CA HIS A 456 20.98 3.88 -20.89
C HIS A 456 20.30 4.56 -19.70
N PRO A 457 20.20 3.90 -18.50
CA PRO A 457 19.53 4.47 -17.32
C PRO A 457 20.04 5.85 -16.88
N ALA A 458 21.31 6.18 -17.13
CA ALA A 458 21.85 7.50 -16.82
C ALA A 458 21.11 8.66 -17.53
N PHE A 459 20.48 8.42 -18.69
CA PHE A 459 19.69 9.43 -19.41
C PHE A 459 18.31 9.63 -18.77
N ALA A 460 17.91 8.78 -17.85
CA ALA A 460 16.65 8.90 -17.10
C ALA A 460 16.75 9.85 -15.90
N ILE A 461 17.96 10.34 -15.57
CA ILE A 461 18.18 11.22 -14.43
C ILE A 461 17.51 12.58 -14.67
N LYS A 462 16.79 13.06 -13.66
CA LYS A 462 16.15 14.38 -13.63
C LYS A 462 16.84 15.22 -12.56
N ILE A 463 17.21 16.45 -12.90
CA ILE A 463 17.98 17.34 -12.03
C ILE A 463 17.13 18.53 -11.62
N GLY A 464 17.09 18.80 -10.31
CA GLY A 464 16.35 19.89 -9.67
C GLY A 464 14.90 19.54 -9.35
N GLU A 465 14.40 20.08 -8.26
CA GLU A 465 13.10 19.70 -7.66
C GLU A 465 11.93 19.83 -8.63
N THR A 466 11.88 20.90 -9.43
CA THR A 466 10.81 21.06 -10.43
C THR A 466 10.81 19.94 -11.47
N ALA A 467 11.99 19.53 -11.96
CA ALA A 467 12.11 18.43 -12.92
C ALA A 467 11.75 17.09 -12.29
N ILE A 468 12.11 16.88 -11.01
CA ILE A 468 11.77 15.69 -10.23
C ILE A 468 10.25 15.57 -10.07
N ARG A 469 9.59 16.63 -9.57
CA ARG A 469 8.15 16.67 -9.36
C ARG A 469 7.38 16.42 -10.67
N ASN A 470 7.78 17.06 -11.76
CA ASN A 470 7.20 16.83 -13.09
C ASN A 470 7.42 15.39 -13.56
N CYS A 471 8.60 14.83 -13.33
CA CYS A 471 8.90 13.46 -13.69
C CYS A 471 8.01 12.45 -12.92
N LEU A 472 7.81 12.63 -11.62
CA LEU A 472 6.89 11.79 -10.83
C LEU A 472 5.47 11.87 -11.42
N ARG A 473 4.99 13.07 -11.72
CA ARG A 473 3.67 13.28 -12.34
C ARG A 473 3.56 12.59 -13.71
N GLU A 474 4.57 12.70 -14.55
CA GLU A 474 4.60 12.08 -15.89
C GLU A 474 4.63 10.54 -15.80
N GLN A 475 5.33 9.98 -14.83
CA GLN A 475 5.31 8.53 -14.58
C GLN A 475 3.90 8.06 -14.23
N LEU A 476 3.20 8.74 -13.32
CA LEU A 476 1.83 8.41 -12.96
C LEU A 476 0.86 8.58 -14.14
N ALA A 477 1.02 9.65 -14.92
CA ALA A 477 0.23 9.85 -16.14
C ALA A 477 0.48 8.72 -17.18
N THR A 478 1.71 8.22 -17.27
CA THR A 478 2.04 7.07 -18.13
C THR A 478 1.32 5.82 -17.67
N LEU A 479 1.36 5.48 -16.36
CA LEU A 479 0.65 4.31 -15.82
C LEU A 479 -0.86 4.40 -16.07
N ARG A 480 -1.45 5.58 -15.89
CA ARG A 480 -2.87 5.81 -16.21
C ARG A 480 -3.15 5.59 -17.71
N GLN A 481 -2.32 6.13 -18.59
CA GLN A 481 -2.52 5.98 -20.04
C GLN A 481 -2.39 4.53 -20.49
N GLU A 482 -1.40 3.78 -19.97
CA GLU A 482 -1.25 2.35 -20.24
C GLU A 482 -2.50 1.57 -19.81
N GLY A 483 -3.11 1.92 -18.67
CA GLY A 483 -4.37 1.37 -18.24
C GLY A 483 -5.47 1.60 -19.28
N ILE A 484 -5.73 2.85 -19.66
CA ILE A 484 -6.76 3.20 -20.65
C ILE A 484 -6.52 2.51 -22.00
N ASP A 485 -5.28 2.40 -22.42
CA ASP A 485 -4.94 1.79 -23.71
C ASP A 485 -5.22 0.29 -23.72
N ARG A 486 -5.01 -0.40 -22.59
CA ARG A 486 -5.07 -1.85 -22.48
C ARG A 486 -6.36 -2.36 -21.85
N THR A 487 -6.90 -1.69 -20.83
CA THR A 487 -8.11 -2.14 -20.14
C THR A 487 -9.39 -1.49 -20.66
N GLY A 488 -9.30 -0.32 -21.28
CA GLY A 488 -10.46 0.47 -21.70
C GLY A 488 -10.58 1.77 -20.90
N VAL A 489 -11.64 2.54 -21.18
CA VAL A 489 -11.90 3.82 -20.50
C VAL A 489 -12.55 3.54 -19.15
N HIS A 490 -11.71 3.23 -18.15
CA HIS A 490 -12.10 3.00 -16.77
C HIS A 490 -11.41 4.00 -15.84
N PRO A 491 -11.94 4.25 -14.64
CA PRO A 491 -11.24 5.06 -13.65
C PRO A 491 -9.89 4.43 -13.28
N CYS A 492 -8.88 5.27 -13.11
CA CYS A 492 -7.59 4.92 -12.55
C CYS A 492 -7.52 5.40 -11.11
N LEU A 493 -7.46 4.47 -10.17
CA LEU A 493 -7.30 4.77 -8.75
C LEU A 493 -5.94 4.25 -8.28
N MET A 494 -5.00 5.13 -7.96
CA MET A 494 -3.71 4.73 -7.38
C MET A 494 -3.94 4.29 -5.93
N THR A 495 -3.98 2.98 -5.67
CA THR A 495 -4.38 2.44 -4.38
C THR A 495 -3.27 2.40 -3.35
N GLU A 496 -2.01 2.60 -3.77
CA GLU A 496 -0.91 2.87 -2.87
C GLU A 496 0.09 3.86 -3.43
N PHE A 497 0.49 4.81 -2.59
CA PHE A 497 1.69 5.63 -2.67
C PHE A 497 2.05 6.10 -1.27
N GLY A 498 3.30 6.42 -1.02
CA GLY A 498 3.72 6.87 0.30
C GLY A 498 5.20 7.19 0.37
N ILE A 499 5.63 7.54 1.56
CA ILE A 499 7.02 7.86 1.88
C ILE A 499 7.43 7.21 3.21
N PRO A 500 8.70 6.87 3.41
CA PRO A 500 9.18 6.44 4.73
C PRO A 500 9.31 7.64 5.67
N TYR A 501 8.95 7.47 6.94
CA TYR A 501 9.10 8.50 7.97
C TYR A 501 10.42 8.40 8.74
N ASP A 502 11.09 7.26 8.70
CA ASP A 502 12.39 7.00 9.30
C ASP A 502 13.60 7.48 8.45
N MET A 503 13.36 8.49 7.60
CA MET A 503 14.38 9.09 6.75
C MET A 503 15.54 9.66 7.55
N ASP A 504 16.71 9.73 6.90
CA ASP A 504 17.91 10.41 7.40
C ASP A 504 18.32 9.88 8.80
N ASP A 505 18.30 8.54 8.97
CA ASP A 505 18.60 7.82 10.21
C ASP A 505 17.74 8.29 11.40
N LYS A 506 16.43 8.41 11.13
CA LYS A 506 15.43 8.80 12.12
C LYS A 506 15.70 10.21 12.72
N LYS A 507 16.26 11.13 11.92
CA LYS A 507 16.59 12.50 12.37
C LYS A 507 15.34 13.22 12.90
N ALA A 508 14.20 13.06 12.21
CA ALA A 508 12.93 13.70 12.58
C ALA A 508 12.44 13.26 13.97
N TYR A 509 12.63 12.00 14.37
CA TYR A 509 12.21 11.50 15.68
C TYR A 509 12.94 12.17 16.84
N LYS A 510 14.20 12.61 16.62
CA LYS A 510 15.02 13.28 17.62
C LYS A 510 14.74 14.78 17.68
N THR A 511 14.35 15.38 16.56
CA THR A 511 14.26 16.85 16.42
C THR A 511 12.83 17.36 16.36
N GLY A 512 11.83 16.49 16.06
CA GLY A 512 10.47 16.89 15.74
C GLY A 512 10.32 17.56 14.36
N ASN A 513 11.41 17.62 13.56
CA ASN A 513 11.42 18.29 12.27
C ASN A 513 11.22 17.27 11.12
N TYR A 514 10.04 17.26 10.54
CA TYR A 514 9.64 16.40 9.42
C TYR A 514 9.72 17.11 8.06
N ALA A 515 10.55 18.14 7.90
CA ALA A 515 10.63 18.93 6.66
C ALA A 515 10.96 18.07 5.42
N SER A 516 11.90 17.12 5.56
CA SER A 516 12.30 16.21 4.48
C SER A 516 11.13 15.31 4.06
N GLN A 517 10.43 14.71 5.03
CA GLN A 517 9.25 13.88 4.81
C GLN A 517 8.10 14.70 4.18
N THR A 518 7.87 15.90 4.68
CA THR A 518 6.84 16.79 4.13
C THR A 518 7.13 17.16 2.67
N ALA A 519 8.38 17.47 2.33
CA ALA A 519 8.77 17.79 0.96
C ALA A 519 8.59 16.59 0.01
N ALA A 520 9.00 15.39 0.45
CA ALA A 520 8.82 14.16 -0.29
C ALA A 520 7.32 13.84 -0.51
N LEU A 521 6.51 13.94 0.54
CA LEU A 521 5.09 13.64 0.47
C LEU A 521 4.33 14.66 -0.39
N ASP A 522 4.66 15.96 -0.28
CA ASP A 522 4.09 17.00 -1.12
C ASP A 522 4.43 16.79 -2.61
N ALA A 523 5.65 16.35 -2.92
CA ALA A 523 6.02 16.01 -4.30
C ALA A 523 5.20 14.84 -4.85
N ASN A 524 4.92 13.83 -4.04
CA ASN A 524 4.07 12.71 -4.41
C ASN A 524 2.61 13.12 -4.58
N TYR A 525 2.07 13.95 -3.70
CA TYR A 525 0.72 14.51 -3.87
C TYR A 525 0.60 15.40 -5.11
N PHE A 526 1.59 16.27 -5.37
CA PHE A 526 1.64 17.04 -6.60
C PHE A 526 1.58 16.15 -7.85
N ALA A 527 2.29 15.03 -7.82
CA ALA A 527 2.28 14.06 -8.90
C ALA A 527 0.91 13.39 -9.05
N ALA A 528 0.33 12.89 -7.96
CA ALA A 528 -0.97 12.22 -7.95
C ALA A 528 -2.09 13.15 -8.43
N GLU A 529 -2.22 14.36 -7.85
CA GLU A 529 -3.23 15.35 -8.19
C GLU A 529 -3.10 15.83 -9.64
N GLY A 530 -1.86 15.95 -10.16
CA GLY A 530 -1.58 16.43 -11.50
C GLY A 530 -1.52 15.38 -12.60
N SER A 531 -1.64 14.08 -12.29
CA SER A 531 -1.49 12.98 -13.26
C SER A 531 -2.76 12.67 -14.06
N GLY A 532 -3.91 13.21 -13.61
CA GLY A 532 -5.23 12.94 -14.19
C GLY A 532 -5.89 11.66 -13.67
N MET A 533 -5.33 10.97 -12.68
CA MET A 533 -5.97 9.84 -12.01
C MET A 533 -7.24 10.28 -11.27
N GLU A 534 -8.22 9.39 -11.23
CA GLU A 534 -9.55 9.66 -10.65
C GLU A 534 -9.57 9.53 -9.13
N GLY A 535 -8.46 9.11 -8.54
CA GLY A 535 -8.27 9.05 -7.09
C GLY A 535 -6.93 8.45 -6.71
N HIS A 536 -6.66 8.47 -5.40
CA HIS A 536 -5.44 7.92 -4.82
C HIS A 536 -5.64 7.57 -3.35
N CYS A 537 -4.94 6.56 -2.84
CA CYS A 537 -4.92 6.16 -1.44
C CYS A 537 -3.50 6.19 -0.89
N LEU A 538 -3.28 6.99 0.15
CA LEU A 538 -1.98 7.08 0.81
C LEU A 538 -1.69 5.81 1.62
N TRP A 539 -0.53 5.24 1.51
CA TRP A 539 0.02 4.24 2.41
C TRP A 539 0.80 4.96 3.50
N VAL A 540 0.46 4.93 4.77
CA VAL A 540 -0.58 4.19 5.44
C VAL A 540 -1.02 4.93 6.73
N TYR A 541 -2.13 4.52 7.33
CA TYR A 541 -2.49 4.82 8.70
C TYR A 541 -2.30 3.57 9.55
N CYS A 542 -1.44 3.64 10.56
CA CYS A 542 -1.20 2.57 11.52
C CYS A 542 -1.35 3.14 12.93
N ALA A 543 -2.39 2.70 13.64
CA ALA A 543 -2.75 3.26 14.94
C ALA A 543 -1.78 2.87 16.06
N ILE A 544 -0.99 1.82 15.85
CA ILE A 544 0.00 1.29 16.80
C ILE A 544 1.44 1.66 16.42
N ASN A 545 1.64 2.52 15.41
CA ASN A 545 2.97 2.95 14.99
C ASN A 545 3.68 3.69 16.13
N ASP A 546 4.97 3.39 16.32
CA ASP A 546 5.87 4.06 17.24
C ASP A 546 7.25 4.34 16.60
N HIS A 547 8.06 5.20 17.24
CA HIS A 547 9.41 5.53 16.71
C HIS A 547 10.41 4.38 16.82
N ALA A 548 10.19 3.43 17.72
CA ALA A 548 11.09 2.29 17.91
C ALA A 548 10.97 1.29 16.77
N ARG A 549 9.74 0.95 16.40
CA ARG A 549 9.41 -0.18 15.52
C ARG A 549 8.63 0.21 14.26
N GLY A 550 8.31 1.50 14.06
CA GLY A 550 7.50 1.96 12.92
C GLY A 550 6.11 1.32 12.90
N ASP A 551 5.74 0.76 11.76
CA ASP A 551 4.45 0.09 11.55
C ASP A 551 4.39 -1.33 12.17
N GLN A 552 5.34 -1.69 13.04
CA GLN A 552 5.50 -3.01 13.68
C GLN A 552 5.79 -4.14 12.68
N TRP A 553 6.11 -3.81 11.44
CA TRP A 553 6.27 -4.75 10.33
C TRP A 553 7.56 -4.50 9.55
N ASN A 554 8.49 -5.47 9.54
CA ASN A 554 9.75 -5.49 8.78
C ASN A 554 10.67 -4.26 8.96
N GLY A 555 10.52 -3.52 10.08
CA GLY A 555 11.26 -2.28 10.31
C GLY A 555 10.85 -1.13 9.39
N GLU A 556 9.69 -1.23 8.74
CA GLU A 556 9.14 -0.16 7.91
C GLU A 556 8.34 0.83 8.76
N ASP A 557 8.37 2.09 8.35
CA ASP A 557 7.62 3.19 8.97
C ASP A 557 7.13 4.14 7.88
N LEU A 558 5.89 3.90 7.42
CA LEU A 558 5.23 4.70 6.39
C LEU A 558 3.93 5.35 6.89
N SER A 559 3.59 5.18 8.17
CA SER A 559 2.35 5.75 8.73
C SER A 559 2.43 7.27 8.87
N ILE A 560 1.35 7.96 8.49
CA ILE A 560 1.18 9.40 8.77
C ILE A 560 0.97 9.71 10.25
N PHE A 561 0.82 8.69 11.07
CA PHE A 561 0.53 8.78 12.49
C PHE A 561 1.52 7.95 13.30
N SER A 562 1.95 8.48 14.43
CA SER A 562 2.72 7.74 15.43
C SER A 562 2.30 8.16 16.83
N ILE A 563 2.21 7.19 17.74
CA ILE A 563 1.86 7.47 19.14
C ILE A 563 2.93 8.31 19.86
N ASP A 564 4.16 8.31 19.34
CA ASP A 564 5.30 9.02 19.93
C ASP A 564 5.42 10.48 19.45
N ASP A 565 4.73 10.85 18.36
CA ASP A 565 4.78 12.21 17.86
C ASP A 565 3.82 13.11 18.65
N LYS A 566 4.30 14.29 18.98
CA LYS A 566 3.51 15.34 19.62
C LYS A 566 3.06 16.33 18.55
N LEU A 567 1.94 17.00 18.80
CA LEU A 567 1.56 18.14 17.97
C LEU A 567 2.74 19.12 17.86
N PRO A 568 3.08 19.61 16.66
CA PRO A 568 3.92 20.77 16.57
C PRO A 568 3.28 21.90 17.36
N PRO A 569 4.06 22.71 18.10
CA PRO A 569 3.50 23.85 18.81
C PRO A 569 2.71 24.69 17.80
N THR A 570 1.46 24.98 18.11
CA THR A 570 0.61 25.84 17.27
C THR A 570 1.40 27.14 17.03
N PRO A 571 1.69 27.52 15.78
CA PRO A 571 2.37 28.77 15.53
C PRO A 571 1.58 29.89 16.21
N ALA A 572 2.25 30.70 17.02
CA ALA A 572 1.58 31.83 17.66
C ALA A 572 0.98 32.70 16.54
N LEU A 573 -0.33 32.77 16.48
CA LEU A 573 -1.01 33.69 15.58
C LEU A 573 -0.40 35.07 15.76
N PRO A 574 -0.09 35.79 14.69
CA PRO A 574 0.36 37.17 14.80
C PRO A 574 -0.66 37.91 15.66
N LYS A 575 -0.19 38.63 16.68
CA LYS A 575 -1.03 39.36 17.59
C LYS A 575 -1.87 40.35 16.80
N GLN A 576 -3.09 39.96 16.46
CA GLN A 576 -4.10 40.91 16.03
C GLN A 576 -4.45 41.76 17.25
N HIS A 577 -4.34 43.06 17.07
CA HIS A 577 -4.78 44.00 18.08
C HIS A 577 -6.22 43.74 18.47
N SER A 578 -6.40 43.46 19.72
CA SER A 578 -7.57 42.98 20.39
C SER A 578 -8.85 43.80 20.18
N SER A 579 -9.92 43.09 19.94
CA SER A 579 -11.17 43.35 20.69
C SER A 579 -11.76 42.00 21.11
N SER A 580 -11.69 41.82 22.40
CA SER A 580 -12.46 40.88 23.26
C SER A 580 -12.88 39.55 22.66
N SER A 581 -12.22 38.47 23.10
CA SER A 581 -12.91 37.19 23.19
C SER A 581 -12.15 36.19 24.07
N ASN A 582 -12.92 35.39 24.71
CA ASN A 582 -12.55 34.36 25.65
C ASN A 582 -11.57 33.34 25.07
N LEU A 583 -10.31 33.46 25.41
CA LEU A 583 -9.34 32.41 25.29
C LEU A 583 -9.44 31.49 26.50
N LEU A 584 -9.85 30.27 26.31
CA LEU A 584 -9.76 29.21 27.30
C LEU A 584 -8.29 28.98 27.64
N LYS A 585 -7.92 29.37 28.87
CA LYS A 585 -6.62 28.99 29.45
C LYS A 585 -6.66 27.52 29.80
N VAL A 586 -5.95 26.68 29.03
CA VAL A 586 -5.65 25.32 29.47
C VAL A 586 -4.44 25.40 30.39
N ASN A 587 -4.66 25.25 31.68
CA ASN A 587 -3.59 25.04 32.65
C ASN A 587 -3.17 23.57 32.55
N ALA A 588 -2.14 23.26 31.77
CA ALA A 588 -1.43 21.99 31.87
C ALA A 588 -0.41 22.10 33.01
N SER A 589 -0.79 21.71 34.21
CA SER A 589 0.19 21.34 35.23
C SER A 589 0.64 19.91 34.98
N ILE A 590 1.74 19.74 34.30
CA ILE A 590 2.44 18.43 34.24
C ILE A 590 3.38 18.41 35.46
N ASP A 591 3.07 17.52 36.39
CA ASP A 591 3.96 17.19 37.50
C ASP A 591 5.21 16.47 36.94
N GLU A 592 6.39 17.05 37.15
CA GLU A 592 7.67 16.44 36.75
C GLU A 592 8.00 15.25 37.65
N GLY A 593 7.34 14.13 37.44
CA GLY A 593 7.69 12.85 38.05
C GLY A 593 8.54 12.04 37.06
N SER A 594 9.76 11.74 37.46
CA SER A 594 10.75 10.90 36.77
C SER A 594 10.11 9.64 36.18
N ILE A 595 10.05 9.52 34.87
CA ILE A 595 9.55 8.36 34.12
C ILE A 595 10.73 7.45 33.81
N THR A 596 10.77 6.25 34.42
CA THR A 596 11.67 5.16 34.00
C THR A 596 11.05 4.41 32.81
N PRO A 597 11.88 3.87 31.86
CA PRO A 597 11.40 3.30 30.59
C PRO A 597 10.47 2.08 30.67
N GLY A 598 10.26 1.52 31.85
CA GLY A 598 9.44 0.31 32.03
C GLY A 598 7.94 0.55 32.28
N ASN A 599 7.48 1.80 32.38
CA ASN A 599 6.10 2.12 32.76
C ASN A 599 5.21 2.68 31.64
N ILE A 600 5.72 2.77 30.41
CA ILE A 600 5.00 3.41 29.29
C ILE A 600 3.79 2.58 28.83
N HIS A 601 3.83 1.25 29.00
CA HIS A 601 2.71 0.39 28.63
C HIS A 601 1.45 0.47 29.53
N ARG A 602 1.54 1.15 30.66
CA ARG A 602 0.41 1.24 31.61
C ARG A 602 -0.35 2.56 31.59
N THR A 603 0.16 3.58 30.93
CA THR A 603 -0.45 4.93 30.94
C THR A 603 -1.30 5.24 29.70
N LEU A 604 -1.34 4.32 28.73
CA LEU A 604 -2.22 4.40 27.56
C LEU A 604 -3.55 3.63 27.70
N THR A 605 -3.78 3.01 28.85
CA THR A 605 -5.14 2.57 29.19
C THR A 605 -5.96 3.81 29.56
N ASN A 606 -6.77 4.25 28.60
CA ASN A 606 -7.85 5.21 28.68
C ASN A 606 -8.14 5.76 30.08
N PRO A 607 -8.12 7.08 30.27
CA PRO A 607 -9.06 7.66 31.21
C PRO A 607 -10.44 7.22 30.73
N SER A 608 -11.24 6.62 31.60
CA SER A 608 -12.62 6.27 31.38
C SER A 608 -13.35 7.53 30.90
N ILE A 609 -13.47 7.68 29.58
CA ILE A 609 -14.20 8.78 28.94
C ILE A 609 -15.67 8.41 29.05
N SER A 610 -16.29 8.82 30.12
CA SER A 610 -17.74 8.70 30.39
C SER A 610 -18.58 9.72 29.60
N SER A 611 -17.97 10.47 28.68
CA SER A 611 -18.65 11.32 27.72
C SER A 611 -17.86 11.27 26.44
N THR A 612 -18.51 10.97 25.33
CA THR A 612 -17.94 11.11 23.99
C THR A 612 -17.30 12.50 23.92
N PRO A 613 -15.96 12.61 23.74
CA PRO A 613 -15.33 13.92 23.60
C PRO A 613 -16.05 14.66 22.49
N SER A 614 -16.42 15.89 22.70
CA SER A 614 -16.94 16.73 21.64
C SER A 614 -15.84 16.77 20.56
N LEU A 615 -16.08 16.16 19.40
CA LEU A 615 -15.20 16.20 18.23
C LEU A 615 -15.00 17.63 17.70
N LYS A 616 -15.54 18.60 18.37
CA LYS A 616 -15.37 20.05 18.14
C LYS A 616 -14.01 20.57 18.62
N ASP A 617 -13.25 19.78 19.39
CA ASP A 617 -11.93 20.21 19.85
C ASP A 617 -10.85 19.82 18.84
N PRO A 618 -10.24 20.78 18.12
CA PRO A 618 -9.16 20.54 17.18
C PRO A 618 -7.96 19.80 17.78
N GLU A 619 -7.70 20.03 19.08
CA GLU A 619 -6.58 19.39 19.75
C GLU A 619 -6.81 17.89 19.97
N LEU A 620 -8.04 17.46 20.30
CA LEU A 620 -8.36 16.05 20.53
C LEU A 620 -8.30 15.17 19.27
N THR A 621 -8.59 15.74 18.09
CA THR A 621 -8.57 14.98 16.84
C THR A 621 -7.22 14.98 16.15
N ASN A 622 -6.34 15.91 16.49
CA ASN A 622 -5.00 16.00 15.93
C ASN A 622 -3.92 15.49 16.89
N ALA A 623 -4.20 15.41 18.19
CA ALA A 623 -3.22 14.99 19.20
C ALA A 623 -3.47 13.57 19.68
N PRO A 624 -2.39 12.83 19.96
CA PRO A 624 -1.03 13.05 19.50
C PRO A 624 -0.84 12.53 18.07
N GLY A 625 0.26 12.85 17.40
CA GLY A 625 0.84 11.90 16.51
C GLY A 625 0.72 12.07 15.01
N TYR A 626 0.23 13.16 14.44
CA TYR A 626 0.35 13.30 12.99
C TYR A 626 1.72 13.88 12.58
N ARG A 627 2.28 13.34 11.49
CA ARG A 627 3.58 13.69 10.93
C ARG A 627 3.40 14.25 9.52
N SER A 628 4.15 15.30 9.14
CA SER A 628 4.04 15.92 7.80
C SER A 628 2.63 16.38 7.42
N ALA A 629 1.87 16.87 8.40
CA ALA A 629 0.49 17.29 8.24
C ALA A 629 0.31 18.31 7.11
N GLU A 630 1.27 19.20 6.94
CA GLU A 630 1.30 20.21 5.89
C GLU A 630 1.13 19.62 4.50
N ALA A 631 1.68 18.43 4.27
CA ALA A 631 1.64 17.78 2.97
C ALA A 631 0.32 17.02 2.73
N PHE A 632 -0.22 16.32 3.74
CA PHE A 632 -1.39 15.48 3.52
C PHE A 632 -2.72 16.10 3.95
N ILE A 633 -2.76 17.08 4.85
CA ILE A 633 -3.97 17.84 5.16
C ILE A 633 -4.16 18.91 4.07
N ARG A 634 -4.77 18.55 2.95
CA ARG A 634 -4.83 19.38 1.72
C ARG A 634 -6.26 19.71 1.33
N PRO A 635 -6.50 20.87 0.69
CA PRO A 635 -7.77 21.13 0.06
C PRO A 635 -7.99 20.16 -1.11
N THR A 636 -9.21 19.71 -1.29
CA THR A 636 -9.55 18.77 -2.36
C THR A 636 -11.00 18.96 -2.81
N ALA A 637 -11.21 19.05 -4.13
CA ALA A 637 -12.55 18.93 -4.70
C ALA A 637 -12.98 17.48 -4.63
N THR A 638 -13.85 17.16 -3.67
CA THR A 638 -14.35 15.79 -3.47
C THR A 638 -15.49 15.44 -4.41
N VAL A 639 -16.27 16.43 -4.83
CA VAL A 639 -17.37 16.29 -5.78
C VAL A 639 -17.36 17.45 -6.74
N VAL A 640 -17.46 17.20 -8.06
CA VAL A 640 -17.38 18.22 -9.11
C VAL A 640 -18.60 18.13 -10.03
N ALA A 641 -19.36 19.22 -10.14
CA ALA A 641 -20.51 19.33 -11.03
C ALA A 641 -20.07 19.49 -12.51
N GLY A 642 -19.43 18.49 -13.04
CA GLY A 642 -18.79 18.44 -14.36
C GLY A 642 -17.64 17.47 -14.35
N ASN A 643 -16.58 17.78 -15.11
CA ASN A 643 -15.33 17.02 -15.15
C ASN A 643 -14.16 17.93 -14.76
N THR A 644 -13.30 17.46 -13.91
CA THR A 644 -12.05 18.14 -13.58
C THR A 644 -11.13 18.15 -14.80
N ILE A 645 -10.70 19.35 -15.21
CA ILE A 645 -9.65 19.55 -16.21
C ILE A 645 -8.29 19.50 -15.54
N SER A 646 -8.16 20.18 -14.40
CA SER A 646 -6.97 20.17 -13.55
C SER A 646 -7.34 20.58 -12.13
N ALA A 647 -6.65 20.00 -11.18
CA ALA A 647 -6.71 20.38 -9.77
C ALA A 647 -5.31 20.29 -9.16
N GLY A 648 -5.03 21.08 -8.14
CA GLY A 648 -3.77 20.98 -7.42
C GLY A 648 -3.61 22.04 -6.36
N PHE A 649 -2.83 21.70 -5.35
CA PHE A 649 -2.48 22.56 -4.23
C PHE A 649 -0.99 22.90 -4.27
N ASP A 650 -0.67 24.19 -4.41
CA ASP A 650 0.69 24.70 -4.19
C ASP A 650 0.84 24.99 -2.68
N MET A 651 1.43 24.03 -1.96
CA MET A 651 1.61 24.13 -0.52
C MET A 651 2.45 25.35 -0.13
N ARG A 652 3.50 25.68 -0.91
CA ARG A 652 4.41 26.78 -0.61
C ARG A 652 3.74 28.15 -0.71
N LYS A 653 2.77 28.30 -1.63
CA LYS A 653 2.00 29.54 -1.80
C LYS A 653 0.68 29.49 -1.04
N CYS A 654 0.32 28.33 -0.49
CA CYS A 654 -1.00 28.04 0.07
C CYS A 654 -2.14 28.38 -0.89
N VAL A 655 -2.01 27.93 -2.15
CA VAL A 655 -3.01 28.21 -3.20
C VAL A 655 -3.52 26.90 -3.78
N TYR A 656 -4.84 26.72 -3.72
CA TYR A 656 -5.54 25.64 -4.41
C TYR A 656 -6.18 26.15 -5.69
N ASN A 657 -5.98 25.47 -6.79
CA ASN A 657 -6.60 25.77 -8.08
C ASN A 657 -7.39 24.57 -8.58
N LEU A 658 -8.58 24.85 -9.13
CA LEU A 658 -9.46 23.88 -9.74
C LEU A 658 -10.00 24.44 -11.06
N LYS A 659 -9.86 23.68 -12.14
CA LYS A 659 -10.50 23.96 -13.43
C LYS A 659 -11.48 22.85 -13.75
N VAL A 660 -12.70 23.23 -14.10
CA VAL A 660 -13.83 22.34 -14.35
C VAL A 660 -14.41 22.60 -15.72
N ARG A 661 -14.75 21.53 -16.45
CA ARG A 661 -15.58 21.57 -17.65
C ARG A 661 -16.95 21.01 -17.33
N ALA A 662 -17.99 21.82 -17.46
CA ALA A 662 -19.36 21.43 -17.18
C ALA A 662 -20.22 21.49 -18.45
N SER A 663 -20.97 20.42 -18.75
CA SER A 663 -21.91 20.38 -19.87
C SER A 663 -23.23 21.14 -19.59
N LYS A 664 -23.55 21.32 -18.30
CA LYS A 664 -24.72 22.04 -17.80
C LYS A 664 -24.34 22.84 -16.57
N PRO A 665 -25.12 23.84 -16.17
CA PRO A 665 -24.92 24.55 -14.90
C PRO A 665 -25.02 23.58 -13.73
N ALA A 666 -24.25 23.85 -12.64
CA ALA A 666 -24.39 23.15 -11.39
C ALA A 666 -25.81 23.35 -10.81
N ALA A 667 -26.49 22.26 -10.48
CA ALA A 667 -27.83 22.33 -9.89
C ALA A 667 -27.77 22.91 -8.46
N GLU A 668 -28.87 23.46 -7.99
CA GLU A 668 -28.93 24.13 -6.67
C GLU A 668 -28.60 23.16 -5.53
N ASP A 669 -29.06 21.90 -5.63
CA ASP A 669 -28.83 20.82 -4.69
C ASP A 669 -27.56 19.99 -4.98
N ALA A 670 -26.87 20.30 -6.07
CA ALA A 670 -25.70 19.55 -6.54
C ALA A 670 -24.50 20.43 -6.95
N PRO A 671 -23.96 21.26 -6.06
CA PRO A 671 -22.78 22.10 -6.34
C PRO A 671 -21.50 21.27 -6.46
N THR A 672 -20.44 21.90 -6.97
CA THR A 672 -19.07 21.45 -6.76
C THR A 672 -18.69 21.67 -5.29
N ILE A 673 -18.04 20.68 -4.66
CA ILE A 673 -17.70 20.72 -3.24
C ILE A 673 -16.18 20.55 -3.07
N VAL A 674 -15.57 21.54 -2.43
CA VAL A 674 -14.15 21.52 -2.06
C VAL A 674 -14.04 21.49 -0.53
N ILE A 675 -13.36 20.49 0.00
CA ILE A 675 -12.96 20.47 1.41
C ILE A 675 -11.83 21.47 1.61
N LEU A 676 -11.96 22.35 2.58
CA LEU A 676 -10.96 23.34 2.98
C LEU A 676 -10.50 23.07 4.40
N PRO A 677 -9.41 22.32 4.61
CA PRO A 677 -8.90 22.10 5.97
C PRO A 677 -8.52 23.43 6.65
N GLU A 678 -9.01 23.66 7.86
CA GLU A 678 -8.69 24.85 8.66
C GLU A 678 -7.19 25.02 8.89
N PHE A 679 -6.45 23.93 8.77
CA PHE A 679 -5.00 23.91 8.88
C PHE A 679 -4.32 24.89 7.88
N HIS A 680 -4.77 24.92 6.63
CA HIS A 680 -4.28 25.84 5.58
C HIS A 680 -5.24 26.99 5.28
N PHE A 681 -6.50 26.83 5.62
CA PHE A 681 -7.57 27.79 5.33
C PHE A 681 -8.35 28.09 6.63
N PRO A 682 -7.72 28.85 7.56
CA PRO A 682 -8.37 29.19 8.82
C PRO A 682 -9.70 29.91 8.54
N LYS A 683 -10.69 29.67 9.41
CA LYS A 683 -12.01 30.28 9.31
C LYS A 683 -11.89 31.80 9.10
N ASP A 684 -12.58 32.30 8.11
CA ASP A 684 -12.63 33.74 7.75
C ASP A 684 -11.27 34.37 7.37
N ASN A 685 -10.25 33.54 7.06
CA ASN A 685 -8.91 34.01 6.68
C ASN A 685 -8.36 33.30 5.43
N PHE A 686 -9.09 33.42 4.32
CA PHE A 686 -8.67 33.00 3.00
C PHE A 686 -9.44 33.76 1.90
N ASP A 687 -8.85 33.86 0.72
CA ASP A 687 -9.44 34.52 -0.43
C ASP A 687 -9.96 33.49 -1.44
N VAL A 688 -11.17 33.71 -1.94
CA VAL A 688 -11.78 32.87 -2.99
C VAL A 688 -11.98 33.70 -4.24
N THR A 689 -11.51 33.21 -5.38
CA THR A 689 -11.71 33.78 -6.70
C THR A 689 -12.34 32.73 -7.61
N VAL A 690 -13.44 33.07 -8.26
CA VAL A 690 -14.10 32.22 -9.26
C VAL A 690 -14.22 32.99 -10.58
N SER A 691 -14.12 32.25 -11.71
CA SER A 691 -14.33 32.85 -13.04
C SER A 691 -15.79 33.23 -13.26
N ALA A 692 -16.72 32.44 -12.67
CA ALA A 692 -18.16 32.66 -12.79
C ALA A 692 -18.94 31.90 -11.72
N GLY A 693 -20.19 32.30 -11.48
CA GLY A 693 -21.11 31.64 -10.56
C GLY A 693 -21.08 32.21 -9.14
N LYS A 694 -21.70 31.51 -8.22
CA LYS A 694 -21.75 31.86 -6.79
C LYS A 694 -21.05 30.77 -5.96
N TRP A 695 -20.52 31.16 -4.83
CA TRP A 695 -19.94 30.23 -3.87
C TRP A 695 -20.36 30.58 -2.43
N GLU A 696 -20.32 29.61 -1.58
CA GLU A 696 -20.48 29.78 -0.13
C GLU A 696 -19.54 28.82 0.62
N VAL A 697 -19.19 29.19 1.84
CA VAL A 697 -18.43 28.34 2.75
C VAL A 697 -19.29 28.06 3.96
N SER A 698 -19.33 26.77 4.32
CA SER A 698 -20.06 26.31 5.51
C SER A 698 -19.20 25.37 6.33
N PHE A 699 -19.54 25.27 7.60
CA PHE A 699 -19.06 24.20 8.48
C PHE A 699 -20.18 23.17 8.56
N ASP A 700 -19.98 22.03 7.92
CA ASP A 700 -20.94 20.94 8.00
C ASP A 700 -20.58 20.08 9.21
N GLU A 701 -21.50 20.04 10.18
CA GLU A 701 -21.46 19.08 11.26
C GLU A 701 -22.05 17.77 10.74
N GLU A 702 -21.21 16.88 10.23
CA GLU A 702 -21.55 15.47 10.05
C GLU A 702 -21.16 14.72 11.32
N GLU A 703 -21.83 13.59 11.62
CA GLU A 703 -21.67 12.86 12.89
C GLU A 703 -20.21 12.87 13.38
N GLY A 704 -19.98 13.65 14.43
CA GLY A 704 -18.72 13.75 15.13
C GLY A 704 -17.60 14.54 14.46
N THR A 705 -17.79 15.17 13.28
CA THR A 705 -16.77 16.01 12.64
C THR A 705 -17.36 17.30 12.09
N SER A 706 -16.65 18.41 12.33
CA SER A 706 -16.91 19.68 11.64
C SER A 706 -15.92 19.81 10.47
N LEU A 707 -16.44 19.87 9.25
CA LEU A 707 -15.63 20.06 8.04
C LEU A 707 -15.97 21.38 7.39
N GLN A 708 -14.96 22.18 7.13
CA GLN A 708 -15.11 23.39 6.32
C GLN A 708 -15.20 22.99 4.86
N ARG A 709 -16.28 23.37 4.19
CA ARG A 709 -16.55 23.09 2.79
C ARG A 709 -16.90 24.33 2.04
N LEU A 710 -16.28 24.52 0.85
CA LEU A 710 -16.71 25.48 -0.13
C LEU A 710 -17.63 24.79 -1.13
N ARG A 711 -18.83 25.32 -1.30
CA ARG A 711 -19.79 24.95 -2.34
C ARG A 711 -19.75 25.97 -3.45
N TRP A 712 -19.63 25.53 -4.71
CA TRP A 712 -19.53 26.38 -5.87
C TRP A 712 -20.52 25.99 -6.96
N TRP A 713 -21.42 26.94 -7.28
CA TRP A 713 -22.40 26.80 -8.35
C TRP A 713 -21.92 27.58 -9.57
N HIS A 714 -21.33 26.89 -10.52
CA HIS A 714 -20.77 27.45 -11.73
C HIS A 714 -21.69 27.19 -12.94
N PRO A 715 -21.64 28.01 -14.02
CA PRO A 715 -22.38 27.79 -15.25
C PRO A 715 -21.80 26.62 -16.07
N ALA A 716 -22.46 26.31 -17.20
CA ALA A 716 -21.89 25.43 -18.22
C ALA A 716 -20.63 26.07 -18.84
N GLY A 717 -19.75 25.24 -19.38
CA GLY A 717 -18.48 25.64 -19.99
C GLY A 717 -17.28 25.39 -19.09
N ASP A 718 -16.16 26.00 -19.43
CA ASP A 718 -14.92 25.95 -18.67
C ASP A 718 -14.94 27.01 -17.56
N ASN A 719 -14.73 26.58 -16.34
CA ASN A 719 -14.78 27.42 -15.15
C ASN A 719 -13.53 27.21 -14.30
N GLU A 720 -13.10 28.25 -13.59
CA GLU A 720 -11.93 28.26 -12.75
C GLU A 720 -12.27 28.75 -11.32
N LEU A 721 -11.69 28.07 -10.34
CA LEU A 721 -11.73 28.42 -8.92
C LEU A 721 -10.29 28.47 -8.42
N SER A 722 -9.95 29.55 -7.71
CA SER A 722 -8.68 29.68 -6.98
C SER A 722 -8.98 30.07 -5.54
N ILE A 723 -8.34 29.37 -4.59
CA ILE A 723 -8.49 29.64 -3.17
C ILE A 723 -7.09 29.84 -2.60
N LYS A 724 -6.85 30.99 -1.99
CA LYS A 724 -5.59 31.34 -1.36
C LYS A 724 -5.78 31.36 0.16
N GLY A 725 -5.11 30.48 0.83
CA GLY A 725 -5.09 30.39 2.29
C GLY A 725 -3.93 31.18 2.90
N GLU A 726 -3.76 30.98 4.19
CA GLU A 726 -2.67 31.55 4.93
C GLU A 726 -1.42 30.65 4.88
N MET A 727 -0.33 31.20 4.34
CA MET A 727 0.95 30.51 4.37
C MET A 727 1.50 30.53 5.78
N ARG A 728 1.53 29.37 6.42
CA ARG A 728 2.10 29.24 7.76
C ARG A 728 3.61 29.03 7.67
N ASN A 729 4.36 29.66 8.57
CA ASN A 729 5.78 29.35 8.76
C ASN A 729 5.87 28.02 9.51
N HIS A 730 5.98 26.95 8.77
CA HIS A 730 6.22 25.62 9.31
C HIS A 730 7.71 25.32 9.32
N SER A 731 8.11 24.36 10.13
CA SER A 731 9.47 23.80 10.13
C SER A 731 9.93 23.33 8.74
N THR A 732 8.97 22.97 7.86
CA THR A 732 9.21 22.69 6.44
C THR A 732 9.76 23.85 5.63
N LEU A 733 9.35 25.08 5.94
CA LEU A 733 9.86 26.26 5.27
C LEU A 733 11.25 26.66 5.83
N GLU A 734 11.48 26.38 7.11
CA GLU A 734 12.78 26.55 7.74
C GLU A 734 13.77 25.48 7.26
N GLY A 735 13.33 24.23 7.05
CA GLY A 735 14.16 23.16 6.49
C GLY A 735 14.57 23.39 5.03
N THR A 736 13.74 24.06 4.24
CA THR A 736 14.12 24.49 2.88
C THR A 736 15.18 25.61 2.91
N ALA A 737 15.31 26.36 4.00
CA ALA A 737 16.40 27.31 4.18
C ALA A 737 17.72 26.61 4.53
N GLU A 738 17.69 25.50 5.28
CA GLU A 738 18.87 24.63 5.50
C GLU A 738 19.26 23.87 4.21
N ASP A 739 18.29 23.42 3.42
CA ASP A 739 18.53 22.82 2.09
C ASP A 739 19.08 23.86 1.08
N ALA A 740 18.70 25.12 1.20
CA ALA A 740 19.33 26.22 0.43
C ALA A 740 20.82 26.39 0.80
N GLY A 741 21.17 26.23 2.08
CA GLY A 741 22.57 26.16 2.54
C GLY A 741 23.34 24.97 1.96
N TYR A 742 22.66 23.85 1.77
CA TYR A 742 23.25 22.66 1.12
C TYR A 742 23.45 22.88 -0.39
N LEU A 743 22.54 23.59 -1.07
CA LEU A 743 22.70 24.02 -2.46
C LEU A 743 23.86 25.01 -2.64
N GLU A 744 24.06 25.94 -1.70
CA GLU A 744 25.24 26.81 -1.67
C GLU A 744 26.53 26.02 -1.44
N GLN A 745 26.53 25.01 -0.57
CA GLN A 745 27.68 24.12 -0.37
C GLN A 745 27.94 23.27 -1.61
N CYS A 746 26.92 22.78 -2.30
CA CYS A 746 27.05 22.07 -3.58
C CYS A 746 27.55 22.99 -4.69
N GLN A 747 27.10 24.25 -4.76
CA GLN A 747 27.61 25.24 -5.71
C GLN A 747 29.06 25.64 -5.41
N GLN A 748 29.45 25.75 -4.14
CA GLN A 748 30.84 25.97 -3.76
C GLN A 748 31.73 24.76 -4.08
N GLY A 749 31.21 23.54 -3.88
CA GLY A 749 31.89 22.29 -4.29
C GLY A 749 32.03 22.18 -5.81
N TYR A 750 31.03 22.59 -6.59
CA TYR A 750 31.08 22.60 -8.05
C TYR A 750 32.09 23.63 -8.60
N ASN A 751 32.16 24.82 -7.98
CA ASN A 751 33.13 25.84 -8.34
C ASN A 751 34.58 25.46 -7.96
N SER A 752 34.76 24.58 -6.97
CA SER A 752 36.08 24.06 -6.61
C SER A 752 36.55 22.88 -7.48
N CYS A 753 35.63 22.16 -8.15
CA CYS A 753 35.97 21.08 -9.10
C CYS A 753 36.26 21.56 -10.52
N THR A 754 35.96 22.82 -10.87
CA THR A 754 36.26 23.41 -12.18
C THR A 754 37.65 24.03 -12.28
N VAL A 755 38.50 23.90 -11.27
CA VAL A 755 39.86 24.41 -11.24
C VAL A 755 40.88 23.26 -11.02
N MET A 756 40.65 22.10 -11.60
CA MET A 756 41.70 21.09 -11.81
C MET A 756 41.62 20.54 -13.24
#